data_2db1a766f2b91b41df5a966b5485d3b7
#
_entry.id   2db1a766f2b91b41df5a966b5485d3b7
#
_cell.length_a   1.000
_cell.length_b   1.000
_cell.length_c   1.000
_cell.angle_alpha   90.00
_cell.angle_beta   90.00
_cell.angle_gamma   90.00
#
_symmetry.space_group_name_H-M   'P 1'
#
loop_
_entity.id
_entity.type
_entity.pdbx_description
1 polymer ?
#
loop_
_entity_poly.entity_id
_entity_poly.type
_entity_poly.pdbx_seq_one_letter_code
_entity_poly.pdbx_strand_id
1 'polypeptide(L)'
;MKLKKIICVLLSGIIVCGLLSGCNDNSSENKGEVSVWSKSSTVNVMQDVEYEDSFKESPHYIVDGGRGEYVSAQLVISVSGERTVSKYDISASDLNDGKGNVIGKEYVDLYNEKYIEVISSPATVSTGLGRYADALLPFDKAVEYGENKIDKNHNQGIYIETFIPRDAIPGTYNGNFKLTVDSEEYDIPASITVYDFDVSQESHLETDWITNIRGFGELDTSDEMSRIYFEKIADFRASTHSMSMGASNADEWLDTVRKYTNPNLRDENGQPYLSEKQTYLAQINIPQQYNYQTGISNSTFDAYVARLIAASITDGYDYLKKTGTYMGFIDEPNYSGEWDKLKAVCAAFENRKLFWADAIEKGNLQLINEKSGYSEGNEKLVTEEKFSELSTEFKEQLSESMRAIGNYVAMSPSDDNYSKMDNDVTKQFCANTGSRISEYNKYKMDKWTEQSSGNWWYAAGEAVFGNRIDSEPLEQRLAGWYTYDTGTKGYLIWETSQYMTVTWNAMKGASSYEPCDAYELALRITNAAGDGFIFYPGKPYGISGPVSSIRAHQYREASEEYEYFYLLEKLYSDNGYSPKNVLAKMFDTLYFGRYVTQNDALYQAQRKEIINLILLAQKGIFITDCTEMNAVVTLTAQSTKGEEIIDANGQSSNSQKIVYTSDLYKNAENIVVKSGDVKFTLYVDGRCEKIETGEFSVNGGTCSSKTLNGENVTEFSFKNDGTNEYDPFFAFDCNKNIIPQNAKRVAFEFYNPTNKTLRIECWFVGKDGRTLSIQDMVIEGNESKLLSVYRLDVVKWSSLRTFSGVKMKVYSLDGGDYSVYLTDVNVVR
;
A
#
# COMPACT_ATOMS: atom_id res chain seq x y z
N MET A 1 -28.81 -34.08 3.20
CA MET A 1 -28.66 -34.49 1.79
C MET A 1 -27.30 -33.93 1.35
N LYS A 2 -26.51 -34.72 0.67
CA LYS A 2 -25.06 -34.58 0.57
C LYS A 2 -24.59 -33.33 -0.19
N LEU A 3 -23.78 -32.48 0.45
CA LEU A 3 -22.99 -31.45 -0.23
C LEU A 3 -21.86 -32.14 -1.01
N LYS A 4 -21.77 -31.89 -2.28
CA LYS A 4 -20.62 -32.31 -3.12
C LYS A 4 -19.55 -31.22 -3.04
N LYS A 5 -18.42 -31.59 -2.46
CA LYS A 5 -17.15 -30.84 -2.58
C LYS A 5 -16.67 -30.94 -4.03
N ILE A 6 -16.39 -29.82 -4.64
CA ILE A 6 -15.62 -29.77 -5.88
C ILE A 6 -14.16 -29.65 -5.46
N ILE A 7 -13.40 -30.71 -5.70
CA ILE A 7 -11.96 -30.80 -5.49
C ILE A 7 -11.32 -30.58 -6.86
N CYS A 8 -10.48 -29.58 -6.97
CA CYS A 8 -9.51 -29.47 -8.06
C CYS A 8 -8.48 -30.59 -7.91
N VAL A 9 -8.39 -31.44 -8.93
CA VAL A 9 -7.43 -32.54 -8.98
C VAL A 9 -6.14 -32.02 -9.58
N LEU A 10 -5.12 -31.90 -8.76
CA LEU A 10 -3.72 -31.95 -9.20
C LEU A 10 -3.20 -33.36 -8.87
N LEU A 11 -2.72 -34.04 -9.88
CA LEU A 11 -2.11 -35.38 -9.72
C LEU A 11 -0.83 -35.25 -8.87
N SER A 12 -0.85 -35.88 -7.73
CA SER A 12 0.38 -36.20 -7.00
C SER A 12 0.36 -37.69 -6.63
N GLY A 13 1.42 -38.36 -7.00
CA GLY A 13 1.62 -39.78 -6.75
C GLY A 13 1.71 -40.04 -5.25
N ILE A 14 0.94 -41.02 -4.81
CA ILE A 14 0.89 -41.50 -3.44
C ILE A 14 2.06 -42.45 -3.24
N ILE A 15 2.96 -42.14 -2.32
CA ILE A 15 3.84 -43.12 -1.66
C ILE A 15 3.22 -43.43 -0.31
N VAL A 16 2.71 -44.65 -0.20
CA VAL A 16 2.19 -45.20 1.04
C VAL A 16 3.36 -45.78 1.81
N CYS A 17 3.75 -45.17 2.95
CA CYS A 17 4.53 -45.83 3.98
C CYS A 17 3.58 -46.35 5.06
N GLY A 18 3.58 -47.66 5.25
CA GLY A 18 2.69 -48.33 6.17
C GLY A 18 3.07 -48.10 7.66
N LEU A 19 2.07 -47.75 8.41
CA LEU A 19 2.12 -47.69 9.88
C LEU A 19 1.86 -49.11 10.42
N LEU A 20 2.87 -49.68 11.08
CA LEU A 20 2.68 -50.80 11.98
C LEU A 20 2.38 -50.25 13.37
N SER A 21 1.14 -50.37 13.80
CA SER A 21 0.71 -50.06 15.16
C SER A 21 1.19 -51.17 16.10
N GLY A 22 2.14 -50.87 16.94
CA GLY A 22 2.45 -51.67 18.13
C GLY A 22 1.95 -50.90 19.35
N CYS A 23 0.91 -51.39 20.00
CA CYS A 23 0.55 -50.96 21.35
C CYS A 23 1.63 -51.35 22.33
N ASN A 24 2.26 -50.39 22.96
CA ASN A 24 2.97 -50.59 24.22
C ASN A 24 2.60 -49.44 25.15
N ASP A 25 1.90 -49.74 26.22
CA ASP A 25 1.73 -48.87 27.37
C ASP A 25 3.09 -48.62 28.02
N ASN A 26 3.60 -47.41 27.83
CA ASN A 26 4.57 -46.82 28.73
C ASN A 26 4.26 -45.34 28.77
N SER A 27 4.16 -44.75 29.95
CA SER A 27 4.17 -43.32 30.20
C SER A 27 5.37 -42.69 29.47
N SER A 28 5.21 -42.37 28.21
CA SER A 28 6.22 -41.63 27.46
C SER A 28 6.20 -40.20 27.98
N GLU A 29 7.26 -39.77 28.61
CA GLU A 29 7.63 -38.35 28.68
C GLU A 29 7.38 -37.77 27.32
N ASN A 30 6.60 -36.68 27.28
CA ASN A 30 6.27 -35.97 26.05
C ASN A 30 7.57 -35.31 25.56
N LYS A 31 8.39 -36.03 24.79
CA LYS A 31 9.71 -35.59 24.34
C LYS A 31 9.64 -34.36 23.43
N GLY A 32 8.44 -33.97 23.02
CA GLY A 32 8.21 -32.90 22.09
C GLY A 32 8.63 -33.25 20.66
N GLU A 33 8.11 -32.49 19.72
CA GLU A 33 8.29 -32.71 18.28
C GLU A 33 8.74 -31.39 17.58
N VAL A 34 9.42 -31.57 16.45
CA VAL A 34 9.70 -30.49 15.48
C VAL A 34 8.75 -30.67 14.32
N SER A 35 8.05 -29.59 13.93
CA SER A 35 7.26 -29.59 12.71
C SER A 35 7.71 -28.42 11.82
N VAL A 36 7.74 -28.65 10.51
CA VAL A 36 8.11 -27.66 9.50
C VAL A 36 6.90 -27.41 8.61
N TRP A 37 6.59 -26.14 8.36
CA TRP A 37 5.44 -25.74 7.56
C TRP A 37 5.69 -24.39 6.90
N SER A 38 4.85 -23.98 5.95
CA SER A 38 4.98 -22.71 5.22
C SER A 38 3.83 -21.78 5.51
N LYS A 39 4.06 -20.48 5.27
CA LYS A 39 3.03 -19.44 5.30
C LYS A 39 3.36 -18.30 4.34
N SER A 40 2.32 -17.59 3.89
CA SER A 40 2.49 -16.34 3.16
C SER A 40 3.24 -15.31 3.99
N SER A 41 4.08 -14.50 3.35
CA SER A 41 4.80 -13.38 3.96
C SER A 41 3.89 -12.26 4.48
N THR A 42 2.62 -12.26 4.08
CA THR A 42 1.60 -11.28 4.49
C THR A 42 0.88 -11.65 5.78
N VAL A 43 1.24 -12.79 6.42
CA VAL A 43 0.60 -13.30 7.62
C VAL A 43 1.57 -13.31 8.79
N ASN A 44 1.13 -12.82 9.95
CA ASN A 44 1.91 -12.90 11.18
C ASN A 44 2.01 -14.34 11.69
N VAL A 45 3.23 -14.78 11.95
CA VAL A 45 3.51 -16.01 12.72
C VAL A 45 4.17 -15.60 14.03
N MET A 46 3.40 -15.67 15.12
CA MET A 46 3.88 -15.29 16.45
C MET A 46 4.75 -16.41 17.05
N GLN A 47 5.76 -16.03 17.84
CA GLN A 47 6.73 -16.97 18.39
C GLN A 47 6.13 -17.98 19.37
N ASP A 48 5.22 -17.51 20.22
CA ASP A 48 4.70 -18.21 21.40
C ASP A 48 3.25 -18.69 21.25
N VAL A 49 2.76 -18.75 20.01
CA VAL A 49 1.40 -19.21 19.69
C VAL A 49 1.44 -20.62 19.10
N GLU A 50 0.65 -21.52 19.65
CA GLU A 50 0.40 -22.82 19.06
C GLU A 50 -0.68 -22.69 17.98
N TYR A 51 -0.36 -23.08 16.75
CA TYR A 51 -1.26 -23.00 15.61
C TYR A 51 -1.92 -24.34 15.31
N GLU A 52 -3.22 -24.32 15.03
CA GLU A 52 -3.98 -25.47 14.53
C GLU A 52 -3.43 -25.95 13.18
N ASP A 53 -3.56 -27.24 12.88
CA ASP A 53 -3.10 -27.81 11.60
C ASP A 53 -3.80 -27.18 10.39
N SER A 54 -5.01 -26.65 10.56
CA SER A 54 -5.74 -25.92 9.51
C SER A 54 -5.10 -24.57 9.13
N PHE A 55 -4.26 -24.01 10.01
CA PHE A 55 -3.51 -22.78 9.76
C PHE A 55 -2.19 -23.04 9.04
N LYS A 56 -1.58 -24.19 9.33
CA LYS A 56 -0.28 -24.61 8.78
C LYS A 56 -0.45 -25.10 7.35
N GLU A 57 0.41 -24.65 6.46
CA GLU A 57 0.49 -25.15 5.10
C GLU A 57 1.63 -26.19 4.98
N SER A 58 1.55 -27.08 4.01
CA SER A 58 2.65 -28.01 3.76
C SER A 58 3.96 -27.27 3.53
N PRO A 59 5.12 -27.77 4.02
CA PRO A 59 6.40 -27.10 3.87
C PRO A 59 6.80 -27.05 2.38
N HIS A 60 6.46 -25.95 1.73
CA HIS A 60 6.69 -25.70 0.32
C HIS A 60 6.82 -24.20 0.08
N TYR A 61 7.86 -23.77 -0.60
CA TYR A 61 8.00 -22.39 -1.07
C TYR A 61 7.30 -22.24 -2.41
N ILE A 62 6.11 -21.63 -2.41
CA ILE A 62 5.33 -21.40 -3.63
C ILE A 62 5.07 -19.91 -3.73
N VAL A 63 5.59 -19.28 -4.80
CA VAL A 63 5.41 -17.86 -5.09
C VAL A 63 5.25 -17.62 -6.58
N ASP A 64 4.72 -16.46 -6.94
CA ASP A 64 4.55 -16.07 -8.33
C ASP A 64 4.72 -14.58 -8.54
N GLY A 65 5.11 -14.16 -9.75
CA GLY A 65 5.29 -12.74 -10.07
C GLY A 65 5.67 -12.48 -11.52
N GLY A 66 5.81 -11.21 -11.87
CA GLY A 66 6.40 -10.73 -13.12
C GLY A 66 7.93 -10.72 -13.06
N ARG A 67 8.58 -10.39 -14.15
CA ARG A 67 10.04 -10.19 -14.18
C ARG A 67 10.41 -8.87 -13.51
N GLY A 68 11.48 -8.86 -12.72
CA GLY A 68 12.03 -7.65 -12.09
C GLY A 68 11.39 -7.25 -10.78
N GLU A 69 10.73 -8.19 -10.08
CA GLU A 69 10.20 -8.00 -8.74
C GLU A 69 10.71 -9.04 -7.75
N TYR A 70 10.52 -8.74 -6.48
CA TYR A 70 10.75 -9.67 -5.40
C TYR A 70 9.45 -10.40 -5.02
N VAL A 71 9.58 -11.67 -4.69
CA VAL A 71 8.48 -12.50 -4.21
C VAL A 71 8.90 -13.24 -2.96
N SER A 72 8.04 -13.34 -1.96
CA SER A 72 8.42 -13.83 -0.65
C SER A 72 7.40 -14.76 0.01
N ALA A 73 7.90 -15.64 0.87
CA ALA A 73 7.11 -16.48 1.76
C ALA A 73 7.91 -16.82 3.02
N GLN A 74 7.24 -17.37 4.03
CA GLN A 74 7.82 -17.81 5.28
C GLN A 74 7.89 -19.34 5.33
N LEU A 75 9.03 -19.88 5.78
CA LEU A 75 9.16 -21.26 6.23
C LEU A 75 9.28 -21.25 7.74
N VAL A 76 8.47 -22.03 8.43
CA VAL A 76 8.36 -22.00 9.89
C VAL A 76 8.77 -23.33 10.49
N ILE A 77 9.61 -23.27 11.52
CA ILE A 77 9.98 -24.40 12.37
C ILE A 77 9.25 -24.23 13.70
N SER A 78 8.34 -25.13 14.03
CA SER A 78 7.65 -25.14 15.32
C SER A 78 8.20 -26.25 16.21
N VAL A 79 8.43 -25.89 17.46
CA VAL A 79 8.91 -26.82 18.49
C VAL A 79 7.85 -26.98 19.57
N SER A 80 7.53 -28.21 19.94
CA SER A 80 6.54 -28.52 20.98
C SER A 80 7.10 -29.33 22.14
N GLY A 81 6.41 -29.32 23.29
CA GLY A 81 6.77 -30.07 24.47
C GLY A 81 8.10 -29.63 25.10
N GLU A 82 8.93 -30.57 25.52
CA GLU A 82 10.24 -30.30 26.13
C GLU A 82 11.39 -30.25 25.12
N ARG A 83 11.10 -30.36 23.82
CA ARG A 83 12.08 -30.23 22.73
C ARG A 83 12.61 -28.81 22.65
N THR A 84 13.90 -28.66 22.36
CA THR A 84 14.57 -27.43 21.91
C THR A 84 15.38 -27.75 20.66
N VAL A 85 15.66 -26.77 19.85
CA VAL A 85 16.56 -26.89 18.71
C VAL A 85 17.84 -26.11 19.02
N SER A 86 18.95 -26.82 19.02
CA SER A 86 20.25 -26.23 19.33
C SER A 86 20.86 -25.50 18.13
N LYS A 87 20.49 -25.93 16.92
CA LYS A 87 20.95 -25.32 15.66
C LYS A 87 20.04 -25.73 14.53
N TYR A 88 19.75 -24.75 13.63
CA TYR A 88 19.20 -25.05 12.33
C TYR A 88 19.98 -24.30 11.24
N ASP A 89 19.93 -24.81 10.02
CA ASP A 89 20.61 -24.27 8.85
C ASP A 89 19.77 -24.48 7.60
N ILE A 90 19.83 -23.57 6.64
CA ILE A 90 19.07 -23.63 5.38
C ILE A 90 19.92 -23.21 4.20
N SER A 91 19.74 -23.89 3.08
CA SER A 91 20.37 -23.50 1.82
C SER A 91 19.42 -23.66 0.64
N ALA A 92 19.54 -22.79 -0.36
CA ALA A 92 18.78 -22.83 -1.60
C ALA A 92 19.51 -23.62 -2.69
N SER A 93 18.77 -24.32 -3.55
CA SER A 93 19.25 -24.79 -4.84
C SER A 93 18.89 -23.78 -5.95
N ASP A 94 19.53 -23.92 -7.11
CA ASP A 94 19.01 -23.30 -8.32
C ASP A 94 17.61 -23.84 -8.64
N LEU A 95 16.79 -22.96 -9.24
CA LEU A 95 15.43 -23.30 -9.67
C LEU A 95 15.43 -23.40 -11.21
N ASN A 96 14.83 -24.45 -11.76
CA ASN A 96 14.84 -24.69 -13.19
C ASN A 96 13.44 -25.02 -13.73
N ASP A 97 13.20 -24.67 -15.00
CA ASP A 97 11.93 -24.91 -15.69
C ASP A 97 11.85 -26.27 -16.39
N GLY A 98 12.88 -27.11 -16.30
CA GLY A 98 12.99 -28.38 -17.00
C GLY A 98 13.25 -28.26 -18.49
N LYS A 99 13.41 -27.04 -19.04
CA LYS A 99 13.68 -26.75 -20.46
C LYS A 99 15.07 -26.17 -20.67
N GLY A 100 15.82 -25.92 -19.59
CA GLY A 100 17.18 -25.39 -19.60
C GLY A 100 17.31 -23.93 -19.11
N ASN A 101 16.20 -23.30 -18.74
CA ASN A 101 16.23 -21.99 -18.10
C ASN A 101 16.37 -22.15 -16.59
N VAL A 102 17.12 -21.26 -15.95
CA VAL A 102 17.47 -21.34 -14.54
C VAL A 102 17.32 -19.97 -13.88
N ILE A 103 16.73 -19.93 -12.70
CA ILE A 103 16.87 -18.84 -11.74
C ILE A 103 17.90 -19.31 -10.72
N GLY A 104 19.06 -18.67 -10.69
CA GLY A 104 20.16 -19.06 -9.83
C GLY A 104 19.87 -18.76 -8.35
N LYS A 105 20.46 -19.56 -7.47
CA LYS A 105 20.32 -19.35 -6.01
C LYS A 105 20.84 -18.01 -5.50
N GLU A 106 21.66 -17.29 -6.29
CA GLU A 106 22.13 -15.92 -6.01
C GLU A 106 21.01 -14.86 -6.07
N TYR A 107 19.85 -15.23 -6.61
CA TYR A 107 18.64 -14.42 -6.57
C TYR A 107 17.76 -14.71 -5.35
N VAL A 108 18.13 -15.69 -4.53
CA VAL A 108 17.40 -16.08 -3.32
C VAL A 108 18.10 -15.51 -2.10
N ASP A 109 17.40 -14.67 -1.35
CA ASP A 109 17.85 -14.09 -0.10
C ASP A 109 17.13 -14.82 1.07
N LEU A 110 17.90 -15.21 2.06
CA LEU A 110 17.44 -15.93 3.25
C LEU A 110 17.63 -15.08 4.49
N TYR A 111 16.58 -14.94 5.28
CA TYR A 111 16.61 -14.18 6.52
C TYR A 111 16.07 -14.98 7.68
N ASN A 112 16.71 -14.83 8.82
CA ASN A 112 16.20 -15.31 10.11
C ASN A 112 15.25 -14.27 10.68
N GLU A 113 14.03 -14.63 10.98
CA GLU A 113 13.06 -13.74 11.61
C GLU A 113 13.39 -13.55 13.09
N LYS A 114 13.65 -12.33 13.52
CA LYS A 114 13.82 -11.98 14.90
C LYS A 114 12.52 -11.44 15.48
N TYR A 115 12.14 -11.99 16.62
CA TYR A 115 10.87 -11.69 17.26
C TYR A 115 10.98 -10.53 18.23
N ILE A 116 10.04 -9.60 18.11
CA ILE A 116 9.94 -8.37 18.92
C ILE A 116 8.71 -8.48 19.81
N GLU A 117 8.86 -8.16 21.08
CA GLU A 117 7.76 -8.24 22.05
C GLU A 117 6.86 -7.01 21.97
N VAL A 118 5.57 -7.23 21.77
CA VAL A 118 4.50 -6.23 21.81
C VAL A 118 3.73 -6.38 23.11
N ILE A 119 4.00 -5.47 24.06
CA ILE A 119 3.41 -5.48 25.41
C ILE A 119 2.20 -4.57 25.58
N SER A 120 1.98 -3.69 24.62
CA SER A 120 0.84 -2.77 24.60
C SER A 120 0.46 -2.46 23.16
N SER A 121 -0.83 -2.35 22.91
CA SER A 121 -1.35 -2.01 21.59
C SER A 121 -2.68 -1.29 21.72
N PRO A 122 -2.98 -0.35 20.81
CA PRO A 122 -4.30 0.19 20.64
C PRO A 122 -5.30 -0.94 20.31
N ALA A 123 -6.34 -1.07 21.09
CA ALA A 123 -7.28 -2.22 21.01
C ALA A 123 -8.06 -2.33 19.68
N THR A 124 -7.99 -1.33 18.80
CA THR A 124 -8.89 -1.20 17.64
C THR A 124 -8.45 -1.97 16.41
N VAL A 125 -7.15 -2.20 16.23
CA VAL A 125 -6.58 -2.71 14.98
C VAL A 125 -5.44 -3.73 15.17
N SER A 126 -5.14 -4.08 16.42
CA SER A 126 -4.09 -5.05 16.76
C SER A 126 -4.57 -6.50 16.60
N THR A 127 -3.68 -7.38 16.17
CA THR A 127 -3.94 -8.84 16.19
C THR A 127 -3.74 -9.45 17.57
N GLY A 128 -3.18 -8.71 18.53
CA GLY A 128 -3.00 -9.13 19.93
C GLY A 128 -1.67 -8.70 20.53
N LEU A 129 -1.41 -9.11 21.76
CA LEU A 129 -0.11 -8.95 22.41
C LEU A 129 0.70 -10.22 22.26
N GLY A 130 2.02 -10.13 22.29
CA GLY A 130 2.94 -11.26 22.20
C GLY A 130 4.19 -10.94 21.38
N ARG A 131 4.87 -11.98 20.92
CA ARG A 131 6.13 -11.84 20.18
C ARG A 131 5.90 -12.03 18.68
N TYR A 132 6.12 -10.97 17.94
CA TYR A 132 5.93 -10.89 16.49
C TYR A 132 7.27 -10.95 15.76
N ALA A 133 7.35 -11.70 14.69
CA ALA A 133 8.46 -11.62 13.76
C ALA A 133 8.44 -10.23 13.09
N ASP A 134 9.58 -9.51 13.09
CA ASP A 134 9.69 -8.24 12.39
C ASP A 134 11.08 -8.00 11.81
N ALA A 135 12.17 -7.98 12.61
CA ALA A 135 13.50 -7.78 12.08
C ALA A 135 13.98 -8.99 11.25
N LEU A 136 14.52 -8.73 10.07
CA LEU A 136 15.00 -9.74 9.13
C LEU A 136 16.54 -9.76 9.13
N LEU A 137 17.13 -10.61 9.97
CA LEU A 137 18.58 -10.78 9.98
C LEU A 137 19.04 -11.62 8.79
N PRO A 138 20.01 -11.19 7.97
CA PRO A 138 20.63 -12.06 6.97
C PRO A 138 21.00 -13.38 7.62
N PHE A 139 20.68 -14.49 6.98
CA PHE A 139 20.74 -15.82 7.64
C PHE A 139 22.16 -16.18 8.07
N ASP A 140 23.17 -15.84 7.30
CA ASP A 140 24.58 -16.03 7.64
C ASP A 140 24.96 -15.26 8.93
N LYS A 141 24.45 -14.06 9.10
CA LYS A 141 24.64 -13.26 10.32
C LYS A 141 23.90 -13.86 11.51
N ALA A 142 22.70 -14.35 11.31
CA ALA A 142 21.97 -15.05 12.37
C ALA A 142 22.76 -16.30 12.86
N VAL A 143 23.36 -17.05 11.95
CA VAL A 143 24.22 -18.19 12.29
C VAL A 143 25.49 -17.71 13.01
N GLU A 144 26.16 -16.68 12.51
CA GLU A 144 27.39 -16.11 13.09
C GLU A 144 27.17 -15.67 14.54
N TYR A 145 26.02 -15.07 14.85
CA TYR A 145 25.66 -14.55 16.18
C TYR A 145 24.85 -15.53 17.02
N GLY A 146 24.62 -16.77 16.54
CA GLY A 146 23.95 -17.84 17.27
C GLY A 146 22.46 -17.66 17.51
N GLU A 147 21.80 -16.93 16.63
CA GLU A 147 20.36 -16.69 16.61
C GLU A 147 19.57 -17.87 15.96
N ASN A 148 20.27 -18.87 15.41
CA ASN A 148 19.68 -20.06 14.79
C ASN A 148 19.38 -21.17 15.79
N LYS A 149 18.68 -20.84 16.89
CA LYS A 149 18.24 -21.72 17.96
C LYS A 149 16.77 -21.53 18.23
N ILE A 150 16.09 -22.53 18.73
CA ILE A 150 14.66 -22.44 19.06
C ILE A 150 14.42 -23.06 20.44
N ASP A 151 13.82 -22.26 21.30
CA ASP A 151 13.39 -22.70 22.62
C ASP A 151 12.11 -23.54 22.52
N LYS A 152 11.80 -24.28 23.61
CA LYS A 152 10.60 -25.11 23.67
C LYS A 152 9.33 -24.28 23.50
N ASN A 153 8.36 -24.87 22.80
CA ASN A 153 7.05 -24.26 22.52
C ASN A 153 7.12 -22.94 21.76
N HIS A 154 8.18 -22.75 20.94
CA HIS A 154 8.33 -21.59 20.09
C HIS A 154 8.26 -21.96 18.61
N ASN A 155 7.81 -21.00 17.83
CA ASN A 155 7.94 -20.96 16.39
C ASN A 155 9.16 -20.13 16.01
N GLN A 156 9.82 -20.52 14.92
CA GLN A 156 10.88 -19.74 14.30
C GLN A 156 10.65 -19.64 12.80
N GLY A 157 10.43 -18.43 12.33
CA GLY A 157 10.30 -18.14 10.91
C GLY A 157 11.65 -17.95 10.23
N ILE A 158 11.72 -18.42 9.01
CA ILE A 158 12.75 -18.11 8.02
C ILE A 158 12.04 -17.40 6.87
N TYR A 159 12.34 -16.13 6.67
CA TYR A 159 11.80 -15.36 5.56
C TYR A 159 12.64 -15.65 4.31
N ILE A 160 12.00 -16.13 3.28
CA ILE A 160 12.61 -16.46 1.98
C ILE A 160 12.12 -15.46 0.96
N GLU A 161 13.04 -14.84 0.28
CA GLU A 161 12.75 -13.87 -0.76
C GLU A 161 13.53 -14.20 -2.02
N THR A 162 12.89 -14.08 -3.17
CA THR A 162 13.52 -14.30 -4.46
C THR A 162 13.26 -13.13 -5.40
N PHE A 163 14.32 -12.56 -5.97
CA PHE A 163 14.19 -11.64 -7.09
C PHE A 163 13.99 -12.43 -8.38
N ILE A 164 12.95 -12.13 -9.13
CA ILE A 164 12.71 -12.72 -10.44
C ILE A 164 13.54 -11.95 -11.48
N PRO A 165 14.57 -12.57 -12.08
CA PRO A 165 15.44 -11.86 -13.03
C PRO A 165 14.67 -11.23 -14.19
N ARG A 166 15.14 -10.09 -14.68
CA ARG A 166 14.49 -9.35 -15.78
C ARG A 166 14.53 -10.08 -17.11
N ASP A 167 15.45 -11.01 -17.28
CA ASP A 167 15.57 -11.87 -18.46
C ASP A 167 14.96 -13.27 -18.26
N ALA A 168 14.29 -13.53 -17.14
CA ALA A 168 13.66 -14.82 -16.88
C ALA A 168 12.58 -15.13 -17.93
N ILE A 169 12.61 -16.33 -18.47
CA ILE A 169 11.61 -16.79 -19.41
C ILE A 169 10.31 -17.13 -18.66
N PRO A 170 9.12 -16.69 -19.11
CA PRO A 170 7.87 -17.03 -18.45
C PRO A 170 7.65 -18.55 -18.34
N GLY A 171 7.26 -19.00 -17.16
CA GLY A 171 7.08 -20.42 -16.86
C GLY A 171 7.20 -20.71 -15.37
N THR A 172 7.15 -21.99 -15.01
CA THR A 172 7.31 -22.44 -13.64
C THR A 172 8.68 -23.05 -13.43
N TYR A 173 9.43 -22.50 -12.49
CA TYR A 173 10.75 -22.93 -12.09
C TYR A 173 10.66 -23.72 -10.78
N ASN A 174 11.29 -24.88 -10.73
CA ASN A 174 11.25 -25.76 -9.58
C ASN A 174 12.65 -26.05 -9.05
N GLY A 175 12.75 -26.19 -7.75
CA GLY A 175 13.96 -26.53 -7.01
C GLY A 175 13.62 -26.95 -5.58
N ASN A 176 14.56 -26.82 -4.68
CA ASN A 176 14.32 -27.13 -3.27
C ASN A 176 15.23 -26.33 -2.36
N PHE A 177 14.79 -26.16 -1.11
CA PHE A 177 15.63 -25.75 -0.01
C PHE A 177 15.99 -26.99 0.82
N LYS A 178 17.22 -27.04 1.31
CA LYS A 178 17.65 -28.01 2.31
C LYS A 178 17.64 -27.35 3.67
N LEU A 179 16.76 -27.77 4.54
CA LEU A 179 16.69 -27.34 5.93
C LEU A 179 17.24 -28.45 6.81
N THR A 180 18.21 -28.13 7.67
CA THR A 180 18.73 -29.04 8.70
C THR A 180 18.34 -28.49 10.07
N VAL A 181 17.68 -29.29 10.89
CA VAL A 181 17.30 -28.95 12.25
C VAL A 181 17.98 -29.95 13.20
N ASP A 182 18.97 -29.50 13.97
CA ASP A 182 19.93 -30.38 14.71
C ASP A 182 20.59 -31.40 13.76
N SER A 183 20.09 -32.62 13.72
CA SER A 183 20.57 -33.69 12.85
C SER A 183 19.54 -34.21 11.85
N GLU A 184 18.37 -33.60 11.82
CA GLU A 184 17.26 -34.00 10.96
C GLU A 184 17.30 -33.09 9.67
N GLU A 185 17.20 -33.73 8.51
CA GLU A 185 17.20 -33.05 7.21
C GLU A 185 15.79 -33.05 6.62
N TYR A 186 15.39 -31.88 6.08
CA TYR A 186 14.12 -31.66 5.41
C TYR A 186 14.41 -31.12 4.01
N ASP A 187 13.90 -31.79 2.99
CA ASP A 187 13.86 -31.28 1.63
C ASP A 187 12.56 -30.50 1.44
N ILE A 188 12.66 -29.20 1.24
CA ILE A 188 11.52 -28.27 1.09
C ILE A 188 11.37 -27.94 -0.41
N PRO A 189 10.34 -28.45 -1.09
CA PRO A 189 10.11 -28.13 -2.49
C PRO A 189 9.94 -26.63 -2.68
N ALA A 190 10.46 -26.09 -3.79
CA ALA A 190 10.34 -24.70 -4.18
C ALA A 190 9.76 -24.60 -5.59
N SER A 191 8.85 -23.66 -5.82
CA SER A 191 8.24 -23.40 -7.10
C SER A 191 7.99 -21.90 -7.27
N ILE A 192 8.52 -21.32 -8.36
CA ILE A 192 8.27 -19.94 -8.74
C ILE A 192 7.58 -19.91 -10.11
N THR A 193 6.43 -19.25 -10.20
CA THR A 193 5.77 -19.01 -11.49
C THR A 193 6.08 -17.61 -11.96
N VAL A 194 6.77 -17.50 -13.09
CA VAL A 194 7.11 -16.24 -13.77
C VAL A 194 6.07 -15.95 -14.85
N TYR A 195 5.37 -14.81 -14.73
CA TYR A 195 4.40 -14.36 -15.73
C TYR A 195 5.05 -13.53 -16.82
N ASP A 196 4.37 -13.44 -17.98
CA ASP A 196 4.89 -12.73 -19.15
C ASP A 196 4.59 -11.23 -19.12
N PHE A 197 5.10 -10.56 -18.11
CA PHE A 197 5.18 -9.09 -18.04
C PHE A 197 6.36 -8.66 -17.17
N ASP A 198 6.73 -7.39 -17.31
CA ASP A 198 7.83 -6.78 -16.56
C ASP A 198 7.29 -5.80 -15.53
N VAL A 199 7.79 -5.90 -14.30
CA VAL A 199 7.68 -4.85 -13.30
C VAL A 199 8.73 -3.79 -13.64
N SER A 200 8.31 -2.54 -13.82
CA SER A 200 9.21 -1.47 -14.24
C SER A 200 10.40 -1.33 -13.29
N GLN A 201 11.60 -1.18 -13.85
CA GLN A 201 12.76 -0.78 -13.07
C GLN A 201 12.68 0.69 -12.64
N GLU A 202 11.97 1.53 -13.40
CA GLU A 202 11.62 2.88 -12.96
C GLU A 202 10.38 2.81 -12.09
N SER A 203 10.45 3.34 -10.86
CA SER A 203 9.29 3.49 -10.00
C SER A 203 8.40 4.65 -10.46
N HIS A 204 7.09 4.44 -10.41
CA HIS A 204 6.08 5.46 -10.65
C HIS A 204 5.36 5.89 -9.35
N LEU A 205 5.64 5.19 -8.25
CA LEU A 205 5.14 5.51 -6.92
C LEU A 205 6.11 6.46 -6.22
N GLU A 206 5.65 7.67 -5.94
CA GLU A 206 6.42 8.64 -5.16
C GLU A 206 6.38 8.25 -3.69
N THR A 207 7.50 8.35 -2.99
CA THR A 207 7.59 8.01 -1.57
C THR A 207 8.52 8.96 -0.83
N ASP A 208 8.31 9.11 0.48
CA ASP A 208 9.26 9.74 1.38
C ASP A 208 9.31 8.95 2.69
N TRP A 209 10.38 8.18 2.85
CA TRP A 209 10.66 7.45 4.06
C TRP A 209 11.61 8.26 4.92
N ILE A 210 11.05 9.09 5.80
CA ILE A 210 11.84 9.99 6.63
C ILE A 210 12.76 9.16 7.53
N THR A 211 14.03 9.54 7.57
CA THR A 211 15.01 8.89 8.42
C THR A 211 15.86 9.94 9.13
N ASN A 212 15.96 9.87 10.45
CA ASN A 212 16.67 10.84 11.26
C ASN A 212 17.66 10.17 12.20
N ILE A 213 18.69 9.55 11.62
CA ILE A 213 19.70 8.80 12.38
C ILE A 213 20.43 9.67 13.42
N ARG A 214 20.55 10.98 13.20
CA ARG A 214 21.22 11.90 14.13
C ARG A 214 20.34 12.30 15.32
N GLY A 215 19.03 12.39 15.09
CA GLY A 215 18.08 12.82 16.10
C GLY A 215 17.57 11.69 16.99
N PHE A 216 17.63 10.45 16.52
CA PHE A 216 16.92 9.33 17.13
C PHE A 216 17.78 8.14 17.60
N GLY A 217 19.05 8.38 17.87
CA GLY A 217 19.85 7.43 18.64
C GLY A 217 20.59 6.36 17.84
N GLU A 218 20.80 6.55 16.53
CA GLU A 218 21.74 5.70 15.79
C GLU A 218 23.16 5.82 16.40
N LEU A 219 23.83 4.68 16.52
CA LEU A 219 25.16 4.61 17.13
C LEU A 219 26.26 5.21 16.25
N ASP A 220 26.05 5.23 14.92
CA ASP A 220 26.91 5.91 13.96
C ASP A 220 26.05 6.92 13.16
N THR A 221 26.32 8.20 13.40
CA THR A 221 25.60 9.32 12.78
C THR A 221 26.43 10.06 11.75
N SER A 222 27.42 9.40 11.15
CA SER A 222 28.26 9.96 10.11
C SER A 222 27.49 10.24 8.81
N ASP A 223 28.05 11.07 7.94
CA ASP A 223 27.49 11.30 6.60
C ASP A 223 27.51 10.02 5.76
N GLU A 224 28.53 9.18 5.97
CA GLU A 224 28.60 7.85 5.37
C GLU A 224 27.43 6.96 5.79
N MET A 225 27.07 6.93 7.07
CA MET A 225 25.93 6.17 7.54
C MET A 225 24.61 6.71 6.96
N SER A 226 24.46 8.04 6.85
CA SER A 226 23.30 8.64 6.18
C SER A 226 23.17 8.18 4.73
N ARG A 227 24.28 8.05 4.02
CA ARG A 227 24.32 7.53 2.64
C ARG A 227 23.93 6.04 2.59
N ILE A 228 24.44 5.23 3.50
CA ILE A 228 24.10 3.81 3.61
C ILE A 228 22.60 3.62 3.87
N TYR A 229 21.99 4.43 4.76
CA TYR A 229 20.55 4.42 4.99
C TYR A 229 19.77 4.81 3.73
N PHE A 230 20.22 5.85 3.00
CA PHE A 230 19.57 6.21 1.75
C PHE A 230 19.63 5.06 0.73
N GLU A 231 20.80 4.46 0.53
CA GLU A 231 20.96 3.34 -0.40
C GLU A 231 20.07 2.16 -0.01
N LYS A 232 19.99 1.86 1.29
CA LYS A 232 19.09 0.81 1.80
C LYS A 232 17.62 1.14 1.56
N ILE A 233 17.19 2.38 1.76
CA ILE A 233 15.81 2.82 1.46
C ILE A 233 15.55 2.71 -0.05
N ALA A 234 16.50 3.08 -0.90
CA ALA A 234 16.39 2.97 -2.34
C ALA A 234 16.24 1.51 -2.82
N ASP A 235 16.87 0.54 -2.15
CA ASP A 235 16.69 -0.90 -2.41
C ASP A 235 15.23 -1.35 -2.14
N PHE A 236 14.48 -0.61 -1.33
CA PHE A 236 13.04 -0.82 -1.09
C PHE A 236 12.15 0.01 -2.02
N ARG A 237 12.66 0.51 -3.15
CA ARG A 237 11.95 1.34 -4.12
C ARG A 237 11.43 2.65 -3.54
N ALA A 238 12.06 3.14 -2.46
CA ALA A 238 11.64 4.31 -1.72
C ALA A 238 12.70 5.40 -1.73
N SER A 239 12.29 6.64 -1.49
CA SER A 239 13.11 7.83 -1.38
C SER A 239 13.07 8.38 0.04
N THR A 240 13.97 9.28 0.38
CA THR A 240 13.94 10.04 1.63
C THR A 240 14.47 11.47 1.42
N HIS A 241 13.84 12.45 2.09
CA HIS A 241 14.33 13.82 2.12
C HIS A 241 15.45 14.04 3.14
N SER A 242 15.69 13.05 3.99
CA SER A 242 16.57 13.17 5.17
C SER A 242 18.04 12.96 4.83
N MET A 243 18.41 12.88 3.56
CA MET A 243 19.81 13.04 3.20
C MET A 243 20.26 14.45 3.57
N SER A 244 20.69 14.61 4.80
CA SER A 244 21.20 15.88 5.31
C SER A 244 22.57 16.16 4.74
N MET A 245 22.63 16.49 3.47
CA MET A 245 23.82 17.03 2.88
C MET A 245 23.74 18.53 2.98
N GLY A 246 24.65 19.15 3.73
CA GLY A 246 24.79 20.59 3.73
C GLY A 246 25.07 21.14 2.35
N ALA A 247 24.91 22.44 2.13
CA ALA A 247 25.20 23.07 0.82
C ALA A 247 26.62 22.75 0.28
N SER A 248 27.56 22.37 1.16
CA SER A 248 28.91 21.88 0.80
C SER A 248 28.88 20.53 0.06
N ASN A 249 27.85 19.72 0.21
CA ASN A 249 27.74 18.37 -0.36
C ASN A 249 26.71 18.30 -1.49
N ALA A 250 26.33 19.47 -2.04
CA ALA A 250 25.31 19.53 -3.09
C ALA A 250 25.71 18.81 -4.40
N ASP A 251 27.00 18.67 -4.68
CA ASP A 251 27.48 17.90 -5.82
C ASP A 251 27.32 16.39 -5.59
N GLU A 252 27.62 15.90 -4.41
CA GLU A 252 27.42 14.50 -4.03
C GLU A 252 25.93 14.13 -4.05
N TRP A 253 25.07 15.03 -3.55
CA TRP A 253 23.63 14.86 -3.65
C TRP A 253 23.17 14.79 -5.11
N LEU A 254 23.67 15.71 -5.98
CA LEU A 254 23.35 15.70 -7.40
C LEU A 254 23.77 14.38 -8.06
N ASP A 255 24.97 13.89 -7.77
CA ASP A 255 25.43 12.62 -8.32
C ASP A 255 24.56 11.44 -7.87
N THR A 256 24.04 11.49 -6.64
CA THR A 256 23.04 10.52 -6.15
C THR A 256 21.73 10.64 -6.92
N VAL A 257 21.20 11.86 -7.10
CA VAL A 257 19.99 12.07 -7.93
C VAL A 257 20.20 11.53 -9.34
N ARG A 258 21.31 11.87 -9.99
CA ARG A 258 21.63 11.39 -11.34
C ARG A 258 21.63 9.86 -11.40
N LYS A 259 22.32 9.20 -10.47
CA LYS A 259 22.43 7.73 -10.39
C LYS A 259 21.07 7.06 -10.21
N TYR A 260 20.24 7.55 -9.29
CA TYR A 260 19.01 6.88 -8.88
C TYR A 260 17.74 7.33 -9.65
N THR A 261 17.85 8.30 -10.56
CA THR A 261 16.68 8.75 -11.33
C THR A 261 16.85 8.66 -12.84
N ASN A 262 18.08 8.58 -13.37
CA ASN A 262 18.32 8.57 -14.81
C ASN A 262 18.73 7.16 -15.32
N PRO A 263 17.81 6.41 -15.95
CA PRO A 263 18.11 5.07 -16.47
C PRO A 263 19.06 5.07 -17.68
N ASN A 264 19.31 6.24 -18.27
CA ASN A 264 20.20 6.38 -19.43
C ASN A 264 21.65 6.67 -19.05
N LEU A 265 21.89 7.00 -17.77
CA LEU A 265 23.23 7.30 -17.29
C LEU A 265 24.11 6.03 -17.29
N ARG A 266 25.37 6.18 -17.67
CA ARG A 266 26.34 5.08 -17.72
C ARG A 266 27.59 5.45 -16.97
N ASP A 267 28.24 4.44 -16.38
CA ASP A 267 29.55 4.57 -15.76
C ASP A 267 30.68 4.68 -16.82
N GLU A 268 31.92 4.79 -16.37
CA GLU A 268 33.12 4.87 -17.23
C GLU A 268 33.32 3.63 -18.12
N ASN A 269 32.69 2.51 -17.78
CA ASN A 269 32.75 1.25 -18.53
C ASN A 269 31.52 1.09 -19.45
N GLY A 270 30.64 2.08 -19.53
CA GLY A 270 29.40 2.05 -20.31
C GLY A 270 28.30 1.21 -19.70
N GLN A 271 28.40 0.82 -18.42
CA GLN A 271 27.37 0.04 -17.72
C GLN A 271 26.36 0.95 -16.99
N PRO A 272 25.11 0.50 -16.80
CA PRO A 272 24.17 1.19 -15.92
C PRO A 272 24.74 1.31 -14.50
N TYR A 273 24.47 2.43 -13.82
CA TYR A 273 24.90 2.61 -12.44
C TYR A 273 24.18 1.70 -11.46
N LEU A 274 22.93 1.35 -11.76
CA LEU A 274 22.12 0.46 -10.93
C LEU A 274 22.10 -0.95 -11.52
N SER A 275 22.17 -1.94 -10.64
CA SER A 275 21.97 -3.34 -11.00
C SER A 275 20.49 -3.61 -11.36
N GLU A 276 20.21 -4.76 -11.94
CA GLU A 276 18.83 -5.15 -12.27
C GLU A 276 17.91 -5.27 -11.04
N LYS A 277 18.46 -5.55 -9.85
CA LYS A 277 17.75 -5.62 -8.58
C LYS A 277 17.38 -4.25 -8.02
N GLN A 278 18.09 -3.19 -8.44
CA GLN A 278 17.89 -1.84 -7.94
C GLN A 278 16.89 -1.06 -8.80
N THR A 279 16.31 0.01 -8.26
CA THR A 279 15.23 0.76 -8.87
C THR A 279 15.62 2.21 -9.11
N TYR A 280 15.24 2.75 -10.26
CA TYR A 280 15.25 4.20 -10.52
C TYR A 280 14.03 4.81 -9.83
N LEU A 281 14.26 5.73 -8.91
CA LEU A 281 13.23 6.29 -8.04
C LEU A 281 12.31 7.25 -8.81
N ALA A 282 11.04 7.27 -8.42
CA ALA A 282 10.06 8.19 -8.98
C ALA A 282 10.40 9.64 -8.64
N GLN A 283 10.88 9.87 -7.40
CA GLN A 283 11.21 11.20 -6.89
C GLN A 283 12.33 11.14 -5.86
N ILE A 284 13.16 12.17 -5.82
CA ILE A 284 14.10 12.46 -4.72
C ILE A 284 13.82 13.90 -4.24
N ASN A 285 13.74 14.09 -2.93
CA ASN A 285 13.45 15.40 -2.39
C ASN A 285 14.68 16.32 -2.39
N ILE A 286 14.45 17.59 -2.75
CA ILE A 286 15.46 18.65 -2.66
C ILE A 286 15.68 18.95 -1.18
N PRO A 287 16.90 18.84 -0.64
CA PRO A 287 17.20 19.23 0.72
C PRO A 287 16.87 20.69 0.94
N GLN A 288 16.02 20.98 1.90
CA GLN A 288 15.62 22.33 2.24
C GLN A 288 16.17 22.70 3.62
N GLN A 289 16.84 23.84 3.69
CA GLN A 289 17.17 24.45 4.97
C GLN A 289 16.27 25.67 5.17
N TYR A 290 15.40 25.57 6.15
CA TYR A 290 14.49 26.65 6.50
C TYR A 290 15.00 27.46 7.69
N ASN A 291 14.90 28.77 7.55
CA ASN A 291 15.00 29.66 8.68
C ASN A 291 13.59 29.91 9.20
N TYR A 292 13.28 29.46 10.40
CA TYR A 292 11.98 29.63 11.05
C TYR A 292 11.50 31.08 11.14
N GLN A 293 12.39 32.06 11.01
CA GLN A 293 12.05 33.50 11.08
C GLN A 293 11.89 34.15 9.73
N THR A 294 12.59 33.69 8.70
CA THR A 294 12.68 34.35 7.40
C THR A 294 12.17 33.52 6.22
N GLY A 295 11.75 32.26 6.45
CA GLY A 295 11.34 31.36 5.38
C GLY A 295 12.52 30.61 4.72
N ILE A 296 12.36 30.26 3.44
CA ILE A 296 13.33 29.47 2.69
C ILE A 296 14.69 30.18 2.63
N SER A 297 15.77 29.44 2.91
CA SER A 297 17.12 29.87 2.56
C SER A 297 17.29 29.83 1.04
N ASN A 298 17.08 30.96 0.37
CA ASN A 298 17.24 31.06 -1.09
C ASN A 298 18.61 30.56 -1.55
N SER A 299 19.67 30.83 -0.80
CA SER A 299 21.03 30.44 -1.21
C SER A 299 21.22 28.92 -1.24
N THR A 300 20.63 28.19 -0.28
CA THR A 300 20.72 26.72 -0.25
C THR A 300 19.85 26.13 -1.33
N PHE A 301 18.60 26.53 -1.42
CA PHE A 301 17.69 26.07 -2.46
C PHE A 301 18.26 26.32 -3.87
N ASP A 302 18.80 27.53 -4.10
CA ASP A 302 19.41 27.90 -5.37
C ASP A 302 20.59 27.00 -5.74
N ALA A 303 21.42 26.62 -4.77
CA ALA A 303 22.58 25.77 -5.01
C ALA A 303 22.16 24.39 -5.52
N TYR A 304 21.11 23.82 -4.98
CA TYR A 304 20.59 22.51 -5.43
C TYR A 304 19.87 22.63 -6.78
N VAL A 305 18.98 23.61 -6.93
CA VAL A 305 18.20 23.79 -8.16
C VAL A 305 19.10 24.15 -9.34
N ALA A 306 20.08 25.04 -9.15
CA ALA A 306 21.02 25.39 -10.22
C ALA A 306 21.83 24.17 -10.70
N ARG A 307 22.21 23.27 -9.78
CA ARG A 307 22.90 22.02 -10.13
C ARG A 307 21.98 21.06 -10.90
N LEU A 308 20.72 20.92 -10.49
CA LEU A 308 19.75 20.10 -11.23
C LEU A 308 19.54 20.63 -12.65
N ILE A 309 19.38 21.95 -12.80
CA ILE A 309 19.24 22.59 -14.11
C ILE A 309 20.50 22.36 -14.96
N ALA A 310 21.68 22.57 -14.39
CA ALA A 310 22.95 22.36 -15.08
C ALA A 310 23.11 20.89 -15.53
N ALA A 311 22.81 19.95 -14.66
CA ALA A 311 22.83 18.52 -14.99
C ALA A 311 21.78 18.16 -16.04
N SER A 312 20.58 18.73 -15.97
CA SER A 312 19.54 18.47 -16.96
C SER A 312 19.95 18.95 -18.36
N ILE A 313 20.59 20.11 -18.46
CA ILE A 313 21.14 20.62 -19.70
C ILE A 313 22.32 19.76 -20.20
N THR A 314 23.20 19.34 -19.31
CA THR A 314 24.39 18.58 -19.67
C THR A 314 24.08 17.15 -20.11
N ASP A 315 23.14 16.50 -19.43
CA ASP A 315 22.80 15.09 -19.67
C ASP A 315 21.63 14.94 -20.67
N GLY A 316 20.92 16.04 -21.01
CA GLY A 316 19.70 15.99 -21.83
C GLY A 316 18.57 15.19 -21.15
N TYR A 317 18.53 15.20 -19.82
CA TYR A 317 17.53 14.47 -19.01
C TYR A 317 16.91 15.40 -17.96
N ASP A 318 15.60 15.40 -17.86
CA ASP A 318 14.86 16.30 -16.97
C ASP A 318 14.86 15.80 -15.51
N TYR A 319 15.89 16.17 -14.75
CA TYR A 319 16.01 15.85 -13.34
C TYR A 319 14.98 16.62 -12.47
N LEU A 320 14.48 17.79 -12.92
CA LEU A 320 13.50 18.56 -12.16
C LEU A 320 12.16 17.81 -12.06
N LYS A 321 11.81 17.04 -13.09
CA LYS A 321 10.62 16.19 -13.08
C LYS A 321 10.70 15.07 -12.02
N LYS A 322 11.92 14.70 -11.62
CA LYS A 322 12.20 13.64 -10.64
C LYS A 322 12.51 14.21 -9.24
N THR A 323 12.12 15.44 -8.97
CA THR A 323 12.40 16.09 -7.69
C THR A 323 11.14 16.70 -7.09
N GLY A 324 11.08 16.74 -5.77
CA GLY A 324 10.02 17.33 -4.99
C GLY A 324 10.55 17.94 -3.69
N THR A 325 9.66 18.42 -2.86
CA THR A 325 10.01 18.97 -1.56
C THR A 325 8.96 18.60 -0.50
N TYR A 326 9.41 18.31 0.72
CA TYR A 326 8.54 18.10 1.86
C TYR A 326 8.73 19.21 2.91
N MET A 327 7.65 19.79 3.38
CA MET A 327 7.67 20.89 4.36
C MET A 327 7.57 20.41 5.83
N GLY A 328 8.47 19.54 6.26
CA GLY A 328 8.43 18.97 7.60
C GLY A 328 8.63 19.96 8.75
N PHE A 329 9.00 21.22 8.48
CA PHE A 329 9.21 22.25 9.52
C PHE A 329 7.91 23.01 9.89
N ILE A 330 6.84 22.91 9.08
CA ILE A 330 5.47 23.31 9.41
C ILE A 330 4.63 22.04 9.31
N ASP A 331 4.87 21.18 10.27
CA ASP A 331 4.20 19.91 10.36
C ASP A 331 2.81 20.11 10.96
N GLU A 332 1.82 19.47 10.37
CA GLU A 332 0.44 19.44 10.81
C GLU A 332 -0.10 20.81 11.28
N PRO A 333 -0.19 21.83 10.40
CA PRO A 333 -0.61 23.19 10.75
C PRO A 333 -2.01 23.25 11.38
N ASN A 334 -2.80 22.21 11.21
CA ASN A 334 -4.09 22.03 11.88
C ASN A 334 -3.98 21.87 13.41
N TYR A 335 -2.84 21.39 13.92
CA TYR A 335 -2.57 21.32 15.36
C TYR A 335 -1.76 22.50 15.87
N SER A 336 -0.76 22.95 15.11
CA SER A 336 0.09 24.07 15.51
C SER A 336 -0.57 25.44 15.34
N GLY A 337 -1.57 25.56 14.46
CA GLY A 337 -2.21 26.84 14.12
C GLY A 337 -1.36 27.75 13.23
N GLU A 338 -0.21 27.28 12.71
CA GLU A 338 0.76 28.10 11.96
C GLU A 338 0.38 28.34 10.46
N TRP A 339 -0.91 28.45 10.16
CA TRP A 339 -1.42 28.62 8.78
C TRP A 339 -0.85 29.82 8.03
N ASP A 340 -0.74 31.01 8.71
CA ASP A 340 -0.22 32.22 8.06
C ASP A 340 1.27 32.07 7.73
N LYS A 341 2.02 31.42 8.59
CA LYS A 341 3.44 31.10 8.36
C LYS A 341 3.59 30.14 7.20
N LEU A 342 2.78 29.07 7.16
CA LEU A 342 2.76 28.12 6.06
C LEU A 342 2.51 28.85 4.73
N LYS A 343 1.48 29.67 4.65
CA LYS A 343 1.15 30.44 3.42
C LYS A 343 2.31 31.32 2.99
N ALA A 344 2.95 32.03 3.93
CA ALA A 344 4.08 32.89 3.59
C ALA A 344 5.28 32.11 3.02
N VAL A 345 5.57 30.94 3.59
CA VAL A 345 6.67 30.09 3.12
C VAL A 345 6.34 29.45 1.76
N CYS A 346 5.11 28.96 1.58
CA CYS A 346 4.67 28.45 0.29
C CYS A 346 4.73 29.51 -0.80
N ALA A 347 4.30 30.74 -0.51
CA ALA A 347 4.39 31.85 -1.45
C ALA A 347 5.85 32.17 -1.82
N ALA A 348 6.76 32.15 -0.84
CA ALA A 348 8.18 32.36 -1.10
C ALA A 348 8.77 31.25 -1.98
N PHE A 349 8.36 30.01 -1.75
CA PHE A 349 8.76 28.84 -2.56
C PHE A 349 8.24 28.96 -4.00
N GLU A 350 6.96 29.27 -4.20
CA GLU A 350 6.38 29.45 -5.54
C GLU A 350 7.09 30.58 -6.30
N ASN A 351 7.35 31.72 -5.66
CA ASN A 351 8.08 32.81 -6.27
C ASN A 351 9.50 32.38 -6.68
N ARG A 352 10.15 31.50 -5.89
CA ARG A 352 11.48 31.03 -6.23
C ARG A 352 11.48 30.03 -7.38
N LYS A 353 10.47 29.17 -7.49
CA LYS A 353 10.27 28.30 -8.65
C LYS A 353 10.09 29.12 -9.93
N LEU A 354 9.23 30.15 -9.89
CA LEU A 354 9.00 31.05 -11.04
C LEU A 354 10.28 31.77 -11.45
N PHE A 355 11.08 32.23 -10.50
CA PHE A 355 12.39 32.85 -10.79
C PHE A 355 13.31 31.90 -11.56
N TRP A 356 13.39 30.64 -11.17
CA TRP A 356 14.25 29.66 -11.84
C TRP A 356 13.68 29.21 -13.19
N ALA A 357 12.36 29.05 -13.30
CA ALA A 357 11.69 28.76 -14.57
C ALA A 357 11.98 29.87 -15.61
N ASP A 358 11.85 31.14 -15.20
CA ASP A 358 12.19 32.30 -16.04
C ASP A 358 13.68 32.31 -16.44
N ALA A 359 14.59 31.91 -15.53
CA ALA A 359 16.02 31.78 -15.84
C ALA A 359 16.29 30.69 -16.90
N ILE A 360 15.57 29.58 -16.87
CA ILE A 360 15.64 28.51 -17.88
C ILE A 360 15.15 29.05 -19.23
N GLU A 361 13.95 29.64 -19.27
CA GLU A 361 13.36 30.18 -20.50
C GLU A 361 14.23 31.23 -21.20
N LYS A 362 14.87 32.10 -20.41
CA LYS A 362 15.79 33.11 -20.92
C LYS A 362 17.19 32.61 -21.25
N GLY A 363 17.50 31.35 -20.95
CA GLY A 363 18.84 30.82 -21.14
C GLY A 363 19.90 31.55 -20.32
N ASN A 364 19.59 31.91 -19.06
CA ASN A 364 20.51 32.64 -18.18
C ASN A 364 21.59 31.72 -17.59
N LEU A 365 22.50 31.30 -18.47
CA LEU A 365 23.57 30.35 -18.14
C LEU A 365 24.56 30.93 -17.12
N GLN A 366 24.77 32.25 -17.14
CA GLN A 366 25.66 32.89 -16.15
C GLN A 366 25.11 32.70 -14.75
N LEU A 367 23.81 32.91 -14.54
CA LEU A 367 23.16 32.71 -13.24
C LEU A 367 23.20 31.24 -12.81
N ILE A 368 22.90 30.31 -13.73
CA ILE A 368 22.92 28.86 -13.48
C ILE A 368 24.31 28.44 -13.02
N ASN A 369 25.36 28.81 -13.74
CA ASN A 369 26.73 28.46 -13.39
C ASN A 369 27.19 29.14 -12.07
N GLU A 370 26.86 30.42 -11.88
CA GLU A 370 27.17 31.12 -10.63
C GLU A 370 26.57 30.41 -9.40
N LYS A 371 25.28 30.06 -9.45
CA LYS A 371 24.59 29.45 -8.32
C LYS A 371 24.94 27.99 -8.13
N SER A 372 25.27 27.26 -9.17
CA SER A 372 25.83 25.90 -9.07
C SER A 372 27.27 25.89 -8.57
N GLY A 373 27.98 27.03 -8.62
CA GLY A 373 29.40 27.11 -8.28
C GLY A 373 30.34 26.57 -9.38
N TYR A 374 29.82 26.40 -10.59
CA TYR A 374 30.62 25.88 -11.72
C TYR A 374 31.32 27.02 -12.46
N SER A 375 32.59 26.83 -12.75
CA SER A 375 33.45 27.80 -13.40
C SER A 375 34.23 27.15 -14.56
N GLU A 376 34.94 27.96 -15.30
CA GLU A 376 35.77 27.48 -16.44
C GLU A 376 36.71 26.34 -16.00
N GLY A 377 36.72 25.28 -16.79
CA GLY A 377 37.48 24.06 -16.50
C GLY A 377 36.66 22.98 -15.68
N ASN A 378 35.49 23.29 -15.19
CA ASN A 378 34.59 22.31 -14.57
C ASN A 378 33.78 21.61 -15.66
N GLU A 379 33.80 20.28 -15.69
CA GLU A 379 33.05 19.47 -16.67
C GLU A 379 31.50 19.64 -16.57
N LYS A 380 31.01 20.02 -15.40
CA LYS A 380 29.57 20.28 -15.12
C LYS A 380 29.13 21.69 -15.53
N LEU A 381 30.04 22.53 -16.02
CA LEU A 381 29.78 23.88 -16.51
C LEU A 381 28.82 23.84 -17.71
N VAL A 382 27.73 24.58 -17.66
CA VAL A 382 26.82 24.74 -18.80
C VAL A 382 27.35 25.80 -19.75
N THR A 383 27.62 25.42 -21.01
CA THR A 383 28.08 26.31 -22.08
C THR A 383 26.93 26.67 -23.01
N GLU A 384 27.10 27.78 -23.77
CA GLU A 384 26.17 28.19 -24.83
C GLU A 384 25.99 27.09 -25.88
N GLU A 385 27.05 26.36 -26.19
CA GLU A 385 27.05 25.25 -27.13
C GLU A 385 26.10 24.15 -26.65
N LYS A 386 26.31 23.61 -25.42
CA LYS A 386 25.46 22.58 -24.83
C LYS A 386 24.00 23.01 -24.75
N PHE A 387 23.74 24.26 -24.35
CA PHE A 387 22.36 24.78 -24.26
C PHE A 387 21.71 24.91 -25.64
N SER A 388 22.44 25.29 -26.66
CA SER A 388 21.93 25.44 -28.03
C SER A 388 21.60 24.09 -28.70
N GLU A 389 22.22 23.01 -28.28
CA GLU A 389 21.93 21.66 -28.76
C GLU A 389 20.59 21.10 -28.27
N LEU A 390 20.04 21.64 -27.19
CA LEU A 390 18.74 21.20 -26.66
C LEU A 390 17.60 21.67 -27.57
N SER A 391 16.60 20.82 -27.79
CA SER A 391 15.38 21.18 -28.50
C SER A 391 14.59 22.24 -27.74
N THR A 392 13.75 22.98 -28.47
CA THR A 392 12.84 23.97 -27.85
C THR A 392 11.88 23.29 -26.88
N GLU A 393 11.34 22.14 -27.29
CA GLU A 393 10.41 21.34 -26.49
C GLU A 393 11.04 20.90 -25.16
N PHE A 394 12.31 20.49 -25.16
CA PHE A 394 13.01 20.09 -23.92
C PHE A 394 13.21 21.28 -22.97
N LYS A 395 13.56 22.49 -23.52
CA LYS A 395 13.68 23.70 -22.70
C LYS A 395 12.38 24.13 -22.09
N GLU A 396 11.28 24.05 -22.87
CA GLU A 396 9.93 24.31 -22.38
C GLU A 396 9.55 23.29 -21.29
N GLN A 397 9.76 21.99 -21.53
CA GLN A 397 9.53 20.95 -20.54
C GLN A 397 10.31 21.19 -19.25
N LEU A 398 11.58 21.56 -19.33
CA LEU A 398 12.43 21.82 -18.17
C LEU A 398 11.90 23.00 -17.33
N SER A 399 11.42 24.07 -17.99
CA SER A 399 10.79 25.19 -17.33
C SER A 399 9.46 24.81 -16.68
N GLU A 400 8.64 24.01 -17.35
CA GLU A 400 7.39 23.49 -16.80
C GLU A 400 7.64 22.58 -15.59
N SER A 401 8.63 21.67 -15.68
CA SER A 401 9.02 20.82 -14.56
C SER A 401 9.48 21.64 -13.35
N MET A 402 10.23 22.73 -13.57
CA MET A 402 10.60 23.67 -12.50
C MET A 402 9.38 24.30 -11.83
N ARG A 403 8.36 24.68 -12.58
CA ARG A 403 7.09 25.20 -12.03
C ARG A 403 6.30 24.14 -11.27
N ALA A 404 6.40 22.88 -11.72
CA ALA A 404 5.63 21.74 -11.20
C ALA A 404 6.25 21.09 -9.97
N ILE A 405 7.48 21.45 -9.55
CA ILE A 405 8.10 20.88 -8.34
C ILE A 405 7.10 20.96 -7.19
N GLY A 406 6.79 19.79 -6.64
CA GLY A 406 5.84 19.61 -5.55
C GLY A 406 6.35 20.13 -4.22
N ASN A 407 5.40 20.55 -3.38
CA ASN A 407 5.66 21.00 -2.02
C ASN A 407 4.62 20.39 -1.08
N TYR A 408 4.97 19.30 -0.42
CA TYR A 408 4.05 18.50 0.38
C TYR A 408 3.97 19.00 1.82
N VAL A 409 2.76 19.15 2.33
CA VAL A 409 2.47 19.57 3.70
C VAL A 409 1.59 18.52 4.37
N ALA A 410 2.07 17.93 5.47
CA ALA A 410 1.29 16.97 6.24
C ALA A 410 0.13 17.64 6.98
N MET A 411 -1.08 17.06 6.91
CA MET A 411 -2.23 17.54 7.63
C MET A 411 -3.32 16.49 7.78
N SER A 412 -4.19 16.66 8.79
CA SER A 412 -5.40 15.87 8.89
C SER A 412 -6.45 16.32 7.85
N PRO A 413 -7.07 15.41 7.08
CA PRO A 413 -8.09 15.77 6.10
C PRO A 413 -9.38 16.20 6.81
N SER A 414 -9.78 17.47 6.62
CA SER A 414 -11.06 18.01 7.09
C SER A 414 -11.47 19.22 6.23
N ASP A 415 -12.77 19.50 6.17
CA ASP A 415 -13.26 20.64 5.41
C ASP A 415 -12.70 21.97 5.93
N ASP A 416 -12.52 22.11 7.23
CA ASP A 416 -11.94 23.29 7.87
C ASP A 416 -10.46 23.48 7.46
N ASN A 417 -9.69 22.38 7.43
CA ASN A 417 -8.30 22.42 7.02
C ASN A 417 -8.16 22.75 5.53
N TYR A 418 -8.94 22.08 4.69
CA TYR A 418 -8.94 22.37 3.26
C TYR A 418 -9.34 23.81 2.95
N SER A 419 -10.31 24.36 3.65
CA SER A 419 -10.74 25.75 3.46
C SER A 419 -9.68 26.79 3.82
N LYS A 420 -8.73 26.43 4.69
CA LYS A 420 -7.61 27.28 5.10
C LYS A 420 -6.44 27.23 4.13
N MET A 421 -6.39 26.23 3.26
CA MET A 421 -5.37 26.13 2.22
C MET A 421 -5.69 27.11 1.10
N ASP A 422 -4.71 27.93 0.74
CA ASP A 422 -4.80 28.81 -0.41
C ASP A 422 -4.30 28.06 -1.66
N ASN A 423 -5.21 27.79 -2.61
CA ASN A 423 -4.90 27.01 -3.80
C ASN A 423 -3.82 27.63 -4.69
N ASP A 424 -3.65 28.97 -4.62
CA ASP A 424 -2.63 29.67 -5.41
C ASP A 424 -1.23 29.49 -4.81
N VAL A 425 -1.15 29.07 -3.54
CA VAL A 425 0.10 29.05 -2.77
C VAL A 425 0.50 27.64 -2.33
N THR A 426 -0.46 26.80 -1.97
CA THR A 426 -0.19 25.45 -1.50
C THR A 426 -0.81 24.44 -2.44
N LYS A 427 0.00 23.86 -3.31
CA LYS A 427 -0.49 23.02 -4.41
C LYS A 427 -0.55 21.53 -4.09
N GLN A 428 0.06 21.11 -3.00
CA GLN A 428 0.12 19.68 -2.64
C GLN A 428 0.08 19.52 -1.13
N PHE A 429 -0.60 18.48 -0.68
CA PHE A 429 -0.62 18.11 0.72
C PHE A 429 -0.48 16.60 0.89
N CYS A 430 -0.06 16.21 2.07
CA CYS A 430 0.04 14.83 2.51
C CYS A 430 -1.05 14.59 3.55
N ALA A 431 -2.10 13.87 3.15
CA ALA A 431 -3.28 13.68 3.99
C ALA A 431 -3.07 12.54 5.00
N ASN A 432 -3.38 12.78 6.28
CA ASN A 432 -3.38 11.72 7.28
C ASN A 432 -4.57 10.77 7.04
N THR A 433 -4.29 9.50 6.77
CA THR A 433 -5.30 8.44 6.60
C THR A 433 -5.81 7.89 7.93
N GLY A 434 -5.24 8.34 9.05
CA GLY A 434 -5.40 7.74 10.38
C GLY A 434 -6.82 7.66 10.92
N SER A 435 -7.74 8.46 10.42
CA SER A 435 -9.10 8.42 10.91
C SER A 435 -10.11 7.78 9.97
N ARG A 436 -9.92 7.83 8.66
CA ARG A 436 -10.85 7.24 7.67
C ARG A 436 -10.31 7.27 6.25
N ILE A 437 -10.32 6.12 5.60
CA ILE A 437 -10.43 6.01 4.16
C ILE A 437 -11.92 6.15 3.84
N SER A 438 -12.42 7.37 3.64
CA SER A 438 -13.80 7.57 3.28
C SER A 438 -13.91 8.04 1.84
N GLU A 439 -14.97 7.65 1.17
CA GLU A 439 -15.24 8.11 -0.20
C GLU A 439 -15.38 9.64 -0.25
N TYR A 440 -15.88 10.25 0.82
CA TYR A 440 -15.95 11.69 0.93
C TYR A 440 -14.57 12.35 1.02
N ASN A 441 -13.64 11.75 1.76
CA ASN A 441 -12.26 12.25 1.79
C ASN A 441 -11.60 12.11 0.41
N LYS A 442 -11.83 10.98 -0.28
CA LYS A 442 -11.40 10.79 -1.67
C LYS A 442 -11.99 11.87 -2.60
N TYR A 443 -13.30 12.11 -2.54
CA TYR A 443 -13.97 13.16 -3.30
C TYR A 443 -13.36 14.55 -3.04
N LYS A 444 -13.06 14.86 -1.79
CA LYS A 444 -12.37 16.12 -1.44
C LYS A 444 -10.95 16.16 -1.98
N MET A 445 -10.21 15.09 -1.86
CA MET A 445 -8.85 15.00 -2.40
C MET A 445 -8.86 15.15 -3.92
N ASP A 446 -9.77 14.52 -4.64
CA ASP A 446 -9.92 14.63 -6.09
C ASP A 446 -10.22 16.09 -6.49
N LYS A 447 -11.12 16.75 -5.77
CA LYS A 447 -11.44 18.16 -5.99
C LYS A 447 -10.24 19.08 -5.78
N TRP A 448 -9.36 18.77 -4.80
CA TRP A 448 -8.13 19.51 -4.57
C TRP A 448 -7.04 19.12 -5.57
N THR A 449 -7.00 17.87 -6.01
CA THR A 449 -6.05 17.37 -7.00
C THR A 449 -6.29 17.98 -8.37
N GLU A 450 -7.53 18.29 -8.74
CA GLU A 450 -7.85 19.07 -9.95
C GLU A 450 -7.24 20.48 -9.92
N GLN A 451 -7.00 21.01 -8.72
CA GLN A 451 -6.42 22.33 -8.49
C GLN A 451 -4.92 22.28 -8.15
N SER A 452 -4.35 21.10 -7.90
CA SER A 452 -2.96 20.88 -7.52
C SER A 452 -2.34 19.70 -8.27
N SER A 453 -1.02 19.68 -8.40
CA SER A 453 -0.27 18.70 -9.19
C SER A 453 -0.12 17.31 -8.56
N GLY A 454 -1.00 16.93 -7.65
CA GLY A 454 -1.06 15.62 -7.00
C GLY A 454 -0.84 15.68 -5.49
N ASN A 455 -1.43 14.75 -4.79
CA ASN A 455 -1.39 14.66 -3.34
C ASN A 455 -0.72 13.36 -2.88
N TRP A 456 -0.23 13.37 -1.66
CA TRP A 456 0.26 12.19 -0.94
C TRP A 456 -0.66 11.86 0.23
N TRP A 457 -0.43 10.70 0.83
CA TRP A 457 -1.00 10.33 2.11
C TRP A 457 0.10 9.89 3.08
N TYR A 458 -0.19 9.91 4.37
CA TYR A 458 0.66 9.32 5.40
C TYR A 458 -0.19 8.65 6.48
N ALA A 459 0.43 7.73 7.18
CA ALA A 459 -0.17 7.06 8.32
C ALA A 459 0.78 7.14 9.53
N ALA A 460 0.22 7.40 10.71
CA ALA A 460 0.96 7.42 11.96
C ALA A 460 0.10 6.86 13.10
N GLY A 461 0.72 6.27 14.09
CA GLY A 461 0.05 5.74 15.26
C GLY A 461 -0.86 4.55 14.92
N GLU A 462 -2.15 4.71 15.20
CA GLU A 462 -3.18 3.68 14.98
C GLU A 462 -3.76 3.67 13.55
N ALA A 463 -3.18 4.44 12.65
CA ALA A 463 -3.68 4.54 11.29
C ALA A 463 -3.58 3.22 10.53
N VAL A 464 -4.55 2.95 9.65
CA VAL A 464 -4.46 1.86 8.68
C VAL A 464 -3.34 2.13 7.68
N PHE A 465 -2.72 1.09 7.17
CA PHE A 465 -1.50 1.12 6.33
C PHE A 465 -0.29 1.74 7.05
N GLY A 466 -0.34 1.83 8.39
CA GLY A 466 0.76 2.34 9.22
C GLY A 466 1.85 1.32 9.50
N ASN A 467 2.88 1.79 10.21
CA ASN A 467 4.10 1.01 10.49
C ASN A 467 3.97 0.08 11.69
N ARG A 468 2.82 -0.56 11.93
CA ARG A 468 2.63 -1.35 13.13
C ARG A 468 3.13 -2.79 12.98
N ILE A 469 3.85 -3.29 13.99
CA ILE A 469 4.30 -4.69 14.07
C ILE A 469 3.11 -5.62 14.35
N ASP A 470 2.15 -5.16 15.14
CA ASP A 470 0.99 -5.94 15.60
C ASP A 470 -0.24 -5.87 14.67
N SER A 471 -0.07 -5.34 13.47
CA SER A 471 -1.00 -5.54 12.35
C SER A 471 -0.55 -6.71 11.48
N GLU A 472 -1.45 -7.28 10.69
CA GLU A 472 -1.01 -8.24 9.67
C GLU A 472 -0.12 -7.52 8.63
N PRO A 473 0.99 -8.13 8.18
CA PRO A 473 1.86 -7.55 7.16
C PRO A 473 1.15 -7.27 5.83
N LEU A 474 0.02 -7.92 5.59
CA LEU A 474 -0.91 -7.61 4.49
C LEU A 474 -1.34 -6.15 4.48
N GLU A 475 -1.41 -5.50 5.64
CA GLU A 475 -1.79 -4.08 5.73
C GLU A 475 -0.76 -3.19 5.04
N GLN A 476 0.54 -3.43 5.24
CA GLN A 476 1.61 -2.72 4.55
C GLN A 476 1.65 -3.07 3.07
N ARG A 477 1.38 -4.34 2.72
CA ARG A 477 1.31 -4.82 1.34
C ARG A 477 0.27 -4.07 0.52
N LEU A 478 -0.86 -3.73 1.10
CA LEU A 478 -1.95 -3.01 0.42
C LEU A 478 -1.71 -1.50 0.29
N ALA A 479 -0.61 -0.94 0.79
CA ALA A 479 -0.31 0.50 0.69
C ALA A 479 -0.23 0.98 -0.77
N GLY A 480 0.37 0.21 -1.67
CA GLY A 480 0.42 0.52 -3.11
C GLY A 480 -0.97 0.48 -3.77
N TRP A 481 -1.79 -0.48 -3.39
CA TRP A 481 -3.18 -0.63 -3.86
C TRP A 481 -4.01 0.60 -3.46
N TYR A 482 -3.93 0.96 -2.19
CA TYR A 482 -4.61 2.13 -1.65
C TYR A 482 -4.16 3.44 -2.32
N THR A 483 -2.85 3.59 -2.58
CA THR A 483 -2.32 4.76 -3.29
C THR A 483 -2.92 4.87 -4.69
N TYR A 484 -2.98 3.76 -5.43
CA TYR A 484 -3.61 3.76 -6.74
C TYR A 484 -5.11 4.05 -6.68
N ASP A 485 -5.86 3.39 -5.78
CA ASP A 485 -7.31 3.56 -5.64
C ASP A 485 -7.71 4.99 -5.28
N THR A 486 -6.95 5.64 -4.40
CA THR A 486 -7.21 7.04 -4.02
C THR A 486 -6.78 8.05 -5.07
N GLY A 487 -6.04 7.64 -6.11
CA GLY A 487 -5.47 8.55 -7.10
C GLY A 487 -4.37 9.45 -6.54
N THR A 488 -3.84 9.15 -5.37
CA THR A 488 -2.67 9.86 -4.82
C THR A 488 -1.41 9.41 -5.54
N LYS A 489 -0.41 10.29 -5.60
CA LYS A 489 0.87 9.98 -6.28
C LYS A 489 1.83 9.21 -5.42
N GLY A 490 1.65 9.26 -4.10
CA GLY A 490 2.60 8.67 -3.21
C GLY A 490 2.19 8.68 -1.75
N TYR A 491 3.10 8.20 -0.91
CA TYR A 491 2.92 8.15 0.53
C TYR A 491 4.19 8.49 1.30
N LEU A 492 3.99 8.89 2.56
CA LEU A 492 5.08 9.24 3.48
C LEU A 492 5.06 8.30 4.69
N ILE A 493 6.24 7.82 5.06
CA ILE A 493 6.51 7.20 6.35
C ILE A 493 7.25 8.22 7.21
N TRP A 494 6.62 8.65 8.30
CA TRP A 494 7.09 9.79 9.09
C TRP A 494 8.44 9.59 9.78
N GLU A 495 8.85 8.33 10.03
CA GLU A 495 10.15 7.97 10.56
C GLU A 495 10.44 6.48 10.38
N THR A 496 11.68 6.15 10.00
CA THR A 496 12.11 4.77 9.73
C THR A 496 13.16 4.23 10.72
N SER A 497 13.76 5.09 11.53
CA SER A 497 14.97 4.78 12.29
C SER A 497 14.97 5.31 13.72
N GLN A 498 13.80 5.40 14.34
CA GLN A 498 13.72 5.91 15.71
C GLN A 498 14.15 4.87 16.73
N TYR A 499 15.36 5.02 17.27
CA TYR A 499 15.94 4.13 18.28
C TYR A 499 15.98 4.79 19.69
N MET A 500 15.01 5.65 19.96
CA MET A 500 14.85 6.33 21.25
C MET A 500 13.41 6.21 21.74
N THR A 501 13.24 6.03 23.03
CA THR A 501 11.95 6.19 23.68
C THR A 501 11.70 7.64 24.04
N VAL A 502 10.43 8.02 24.08
CA VAL A 502 10.00 9.34 24.49
C VAL A 502 9.19 9.23 25.77
N THR A 503 9.62 9.93 26.81
CA THR A 503 8.85 10.08 28.03
C THR A 503 8.36 11.51 28.13
N TRP A 504 7.05 11.68 28.07
CA TRP A 504 6.42 12.98 28.31
C TRP A 504 6.48 13.33 29.80
N ASN A 505 7.14 14.44 30.14
CA ASN A 505 7.15 14.95 31.47
C ASN A 505 6.18 16.15 31.59
N ALA A 506 4.98 15.89 32.10
CA ALA A 506 3.94 16.91 32.27
C ALA A 506 4.36 18.10 33.17
N MET A 507 5.28 17.90 34.13
CA MET A 507 5.77 18.97 34.99
C MET A 507 6.76 19.91 34.30
N LYS A 508 7.47 19.41 33.26
CA LYS A 508 8.44 20.22 32.51
C LYS A 508 7.87 20.74 31.19
N GLY A 509 6.68 20.27 30.80
CA GLY A 509 6.10 20.57 29.49
C GLY A 509 7.04 20.20 28.32
N ALA A 510 7.88 19.17 28.51
CA ALA A 510 8.87 18.74 27.53
C ALA A 510 9.01 17.22 27.54
N SER A 511 9.33 16.65 26.36
CA SER A 511 9.70 15.25 26.24
C SER A 511 11.18 15.04 26.53
N SER A 512 11.52 13.93 27.16
CA SER A 512 12.89 13.43 27.25
C SER A 512 13.03 12.23 26.28
N TYR A 513 14.15 12.20 25.58
CA TYR A 513 14.49 11.14 24.63
C TYR A 513 15.64 10.34 25.25
N GLU A 514 15.47 9.03 25.32
CA GLU A 514 16.47 8.11 25.84
C GLU A 514 16.71 6.97 24.85
N PRO A 515 17.97 6.59 24.58
CA PRO A 515 18.27 5.45 23.73
C PRO A 515 17.58 4.19 24.25
N CYS A 516 17.10 3.36 23.34
CA CYS A 516 16.48 2.07 23.66
C CYS A 516 17.10 0.95 22.83
N ASP A 517 17.01 -0.28 23.31
CA ASP A 517 17.30 -1.44 22.48
C ASP A 517 16.16 -1.62 21.48
N ALA A 518 16.46 -1.43 20.20
CA ALA A 518 15.51 -1.51 19.13
C ALA A 518 14.93 -2.93 18.94
N TYR A 519 15.67 -3.94 19.34
CA TYR A 519 15.25 -5.33 19.22
C TYR A 519 14.41 -5.84 20.39
N GLU A 520 14.42 -5.12 21.52
CA GLU A 520 13.67 -5.51 22.72
C GLU A 520 12.40 -4.69 22.91
N LEU A 521 12.36 -3.44 22.40
CA LEU A 521 11.26 -2.53 22.68
C LEU A 521 10.54 -2.11 21.39
N ALA A 522 9.29 -2.57 21.24
CA ALA A 522 8.44 -2.22 20.11
C ALA A 522 7.83 -0.81 20.20
N LEU A 523 7.61 -0.29 21.39
CA LEU A 523 7.02 1.03 21.62
C LEU A 523 8.09 2.13 21.62
N ARG A 524 7.79 3.22 20.92
CA ARG A 524 8.67 4.38 20.80
C ARG A 524 7.97 5.66 21.28
N ILE A 525 7.60 6.54 20.36
CA ILE A 525 6.92 7.82 20.67
C ILE A 525 5.42 7.61 20.85
N THR A 526 4.83 6.77 20.01
CA THR A 526 3.39 6.49 20.00
C THR A 526 3.06 5.25 20.82
N ASN A 527 1.79 5.02 21.09
CA ASN A 527 1.32 3.78 21.70
C ASN A 527 1.22 2.62 20.71
N ALA A 528 1.54 2.86 19.44
CA ALA A 528 1.51 1.84 18.39
C ALA A 528 2.86 1.15 18.26
N ALA A 529 2.89 -0.15 18.45
CA ALA A 529 4.12 -0.95 18.34
C ALA A 529 4.69 -0.89 16.91
N GLY A 530 5.94 -0.48 16.78
CA GLY A 530 6.63 -0.37 15.48
C GLY A 530 6.49 0.98 14.78
N ASP A 531 5.55 1.85 15.22
CA ASP A 531 5.42 3.18 14.64
C ASP A 531 6.65 4.04 14.96
N GLY A 532 7.22 4.66 13.94
CA GLY A 532 8.47 5.42 14.02
C GLY A 532 9.73 4.64 13.69
N PHE A 533 9.64 3.37 13.33
CA PHE A 533 10.77 2.60 12.79
C PHE A 533 10.30 1.42 11.94
N ILE A 534 11.05 1.16 10.88
CA ILE A 534 10.91 -0.02 10.02
C ILE A 534 12.27 -0.66 9.72
N PHE A 535 13.34 -0.02 10.16
CA PHE A 535 14.69 -0.56 10.17
C PHE A 535 15.19 -0.73 11.59
N TYR A 536 16.18 -1.58 11.74
CA TYR A 536 16.85 -1.87 13.01
C TYR A 536 18.35 -1.57 12.87
N PRO A 537 19.05 -1.17 13.94
CA PRO A 537 20.48 -0.91 13.84
C PRO A 537 21.26 -2.20 13.55
N GLY A 538 22.09 -2.22 12.51
CA GLY A 538 22.87 -3.42 12.14
C GLY A 538 24.09 -3.68 13.01
N LYS A 539 24.60 -2.67 13.69
CA LYS A 539 25.84 -2.77 14.47
C LYS A 539 25.86 -3.89 15.52
N PRO A 540 24.74 -4.24 16.24
CA PRO A 540 24.72 -5.37 17.14
C PRO A 540 25.07 -6.71 16.48
N TYR A 541 24.87 -6.82 15.17
CA TYR A 541 25.14 -8.00 14.36
C TYR A 541 26.31 -7.83 13.38
N GLY A 542 27.18 -6.83 13.63
CA GLY A 542 28.34 -6.56 12.76
C GLY A 542 27.99 -6.14 11.34
N ILE A 543 26.76 -5.66 11.12
CA ILE A 543 26.27 -5.20 9.84
C ILE A 543 26.51 -3.69 9.74
N SER A 544 27.09 -3.24 8.63
CA SER A 544 27.19 -1.82 8.32
C SER A 544 25.88 -1.34 7.72
N GLY A 545 25.20 -0.43 8.43
CA GLY A 545 23.89 0.07 8.02
C GLY A 545 22.71 -0.66 8.69
N PRO A 546 21.48 -0.39 8.23
CA PRO A 546 20.29 -0.93 8.88
C PRO A 546 19.99 -2.39 8.50
N VAL A 547 19.41 -3.11 9.44
CA VAL A 547 18.70 -4.38 9.23
C VAL A 547 17.25 -4.06 8.87
N SER A 548 16.72 -4.71 7.85
CA SER A 548 15.35 -4.51 7.40
C SER A 548 14.32 -5.25 8.29
N SER A 549 13.05 -4.95 8.07
CA SER A 549 11.94 -5.63 8.72
C SER A 549 10.99 -6.26 7.69
N ILE A 550 10.14 -7.20 8.14
CA ILE A 550 9.05 -7.75 7.32
C ILE A 550 8.22 -6.61 6.73
N ARG A 551 7.90 -5.58 7.53
CA ARG A 551 7.14 -4.40 7.10
C ARG A 551 7.81 -3.66 5.94
N ALA A 552 9.14 -3.47 5.98
CA ALA A 552 9.88 -2.83 4.88
C ALA A 552 9.77 -3.65 3.60
N HIS A 553 9.92 -4.97 3.68
CA HIS A 553 9.76 -5.87 2.53
C HIS A 553 8.34 -5.83 1.97
N GLN A 554 7.30 -5.80 2.83
CA GLN A 554 5.92 -5.66 2.37
C GLN A 554 5.67 -4.31 1.67
N TYR A 555 6.23 -3.20 2.15
CA TYR A 555 6.13 -1.91 1.46
C TYR A 555 6.86 -1.92 0.10
N ARG A 556 8.01 -2.61 -0.03
CA ARG A 556 8.67 -2.78 -1.32
C ARG A 556 7.78 -3.54 -2.30
N GLU A 557 7.26 -4.69 -1.88
CA GLU A 557 6.37 -5.48 -2.73
C GLU A 557 5.05 -4.73 -3.02
N ALA A 558 4.56 -3.87 -2.09
CA ALA A 558 3.45 -2.94 -2.37
C ALA A 558 3.79 -1.94 -3.49
N SER A 559 5.04 -1.46 -3.52
CA SER A 559 5.51 -0.56 -4.58
C SER A 559 5.67 -1.29 -5.92
N GLU A 560 6.04 -2.57 -5.90
CA GLU A 560 6.10 -3.43 -7.08
C GLU A 560 4.70 -3.74 -7.63
N GLU A 561 3.72 -3.99 -6.77
CA GLU A 561 2.32 -4.18 -7.17
C GLU A 561 1.65 -2.87 -7.64
N TYR A 562 2.12 -1.71 -7.21
CA TYR A 562 1.70 -0.43 -7.80
C TYR A 562 2.09 -0.36 -9.29
N GLU A 563 3.25 -0.92 -9.68
CA GLU A 563 3.64 -1.01 -11.09
C GLU A 563 2.71 -1.92 -11.91
N TYR A 564 2.02 -2.89 -11.29
CA TYR A 564 0.98 -3.68 -11.97
C TYR A 564 -0.18 -2.79 -12.40
N PHE A 565 -0.62 -1.89 -11.52
CA PHE A 565 -1.70 -0.95 -11.83
C PHE A 565 -1.25 0.08 -12.87
N TYR A 566 -0.02 0.57 -12.77
CA TYR A 566 0.53 1.49 -13.75
C TYR A 566 0.60 0.83 -15.15
N LEU A 567 1.10 -0.40 -15.24
CA LEU A 567 1.15 -1.16 -16.47
C LEU A 567 -0.26 -1.41 -17.02
N LEU A 568 -1.19 -1.80 -16.16
CA LEU A 568 -2.58 -2.07 -16.54
C LEU A 568 -3.25 -0.80 -17.07
N GLU A 569 -3.12 0.33 -16.36
CA GLU A 569 -3.65 1.63 -16.79
C GLU A 569 -3.10 2.03 -18.15
N LYS A 570 -1.80 1.84 -18.36
CA LYS A 570 -1.16 2.11 -19.65
C LYS A 570 -1.72 1.24 -20.78
N LEU A 571 -1.82 -0.06 -20.56
CA LEU A 571 -2.39 -1.00 -21.55
C LEU A 571 -3.84 -0.63 -21.92
N TYR A 572 -4.63 -0.22 -20.91
CA TYR A 572 -6.02 0.18 -21.11
C TYR A 572 -6.12 1.52 -21.84
N SER A 573 -5.38 2.55 -21.38
CA SER A 573 -5.42 3.90 -21.95
C SER A 573 -4.92 3.95 -23.38
N ASP A 574 -3.89 3.17 -23.74
CA ASP A 574 -3.38 3.01 -25.11
C ASP A 574 -4.47 2.48 -26.07
N ASN A 575 -5.53 1.87 -25.54
CA ASN A 575 -6.68 1.37 -26.28
C ASN A 575 -7.98 2.15 -26.03
N GLY A 576 -7.92 3.28 -25.33
CA GLY A 576 -9.06 4.16 -25.07
C GLY A 576 -10.01 3.65 -23.97
N TYR A 577 -9.53 2.81 -23.06
CA TYR A 577 -10.29 2.25 -21.95
C TYR A 577 -9.68 2.65 -20.59
N SER A 578 -10.37 2.29 -19.50
CA SER A 578 -9.89 2.41 -18.13
C SER A 578 -10.23 1.16 -17.32
N PRO A 579 -9.32 0.64 -16.48
CA PRO A 579 -9.59 -0.50 -15.61
C PRO A 579 -10.28 -0.10 -14.29
N LYS A 580 -10.52 1.19 -14.04
CA LYS A 580 -10.93 1.71 -12.72
C LYS A 580 -12.16 1.03 -12.13
N ASN A 581 -13.21 0.80 -12.92
CA ASN A 581 -14.45 0.22 -12.41
C ASN A 581 -14.27 -1.23 -11.95
N VAL A 582 -13.53 -2.05 -12.71
CA VAL A 582 -13.27 -3.44 -12.30
C VAL A 582 -12.33 -3.49 -11.11
N LEU A 583 -11.30 -2.64 -11.06
CA LEU A 583 -10.38 -2.58 -9.94
C LEU A 583 -11.07 -2.09 -8.65
N ALA A 584 -11.89 -1.05 -8.71
CA ALA A 584 -12.66 -0.58 -7.56
C ALA A 584 -13.51 -1.70 -6.96
N LYS A 585 -14.20 -2.49 -7.81
CA LYS A 585 -14.98 -3.65 -7.34
C LYS A 585 -14.13 -4.73 -6.67
N MET A 586 -12.89 -4.91 -7.11
CA MET A 586 -11.94 -5.84 -6.50
C MET A 586 -11.42 -5.29 -5.16
N PHE A 587 -11.09 -4.00 -5.09
CA PHE A 587 -10.56 -3.35 -3.90
C PHE A 587 -11.57 -3.29 -2.75
N ASP A 588 -12.85 -3.07 -3.04
CA ASP A 588 -13.94 -3.09 -2.06
C ASP A 588 -13.99 -4.37 -1.22
N THR A 589 -13.46 -5.48 -1.72
CA THR A 589 -13.38 -6.73 -0.99
C THR A 589 -12.20 -6.79 -0.01
N LEU A 590 -11.18 -5.96 -0.20
CA LEU A 590 -9.94 -5.96 0.56
C LEU A 590 -9.94 -4.92 1.68
N TYR A 591 -10.48 -3.75 1.41
CA TYR A 591 -10.57 -2.68 2.41
C TYR A 591 -11.77 -1.76 2.13
N PHE A 592 -12.32 -1.19 3.18
CA PHE A 592 -13.32 -0.13 3.13
C PHE A 592 -13.29 0.68 4.42
N GLY A 593 -13.51 1.98 4.33
CA GLY A 593 -13.42 2.87 5.48
C GLY A 593 -12.06 2.73 6.18
N ARG A 594 -12.05 2.33 7.44
CA ARG A 594 -10.83 2.07 8.23
C ARG A 594 -10.50 0.58 8.39
N TYR A 595 -11.12 -0.27 7.61
CA TYR A 595 -11.00 -1.72 7.74
C TYR A 595 -10.21 -2.28 6.58
N VAL A 596 -9.22 -3.11 6.91
CA VAL A 596 -8.41 -3.86 5.96
C VAL A 596 -8.65 -5.35 6.22
N THR A 597 -8.77 -6.14 5.18
CA THR A 597 -8.91 -7.59 5.32
C THR A 597 -7.69 -8.19 6.01
N GLN A 598 -7.91 -9.21 6.83
CA GLN A 598 -6.84 -10.08 7.34
C GLN A 598 -6.86 -11.44 6.62
N ASN A 599 -7.61 -11.54 5.52
CA ASN A 599 -7.74 -12.77 4.76
C ASN A 599 -6.71 -12.78 3.61
N ASP A 600 -5.54 -13.35 3.89
CA ASP A 600 -4.49 -13.54 2.91
C ASP A 600 -4.97 -14.29 1.64
N ALA A 601 -5.76 -15.34 1.80
CA ALA A 601 -6.26 -16.10 0.64
C ALA A 601 -7.13 -15.24 -0.31
N LEU A 602 -7.90 -14.30 0.24
CA LEU A 602 -8.65 -13.34 -0.56
C LEU A 602 -7.74 -12.37 -1.29
N TYR A 603 -6.74 -11.83 -0.60
CA TYR A 603 -5.74 -10.96 -1.21
C TYR A 603 -5.00 -11.68 -2.36
N GLN A 604 -4.50 -12.90 -2.12
CA GLN A 604 -3.80 -13.68 -3.14
C GLN A 604 -4.69 -13.96 -4.36
N ALA A 605 -5.98 -14.24 -4.13
CA ALA A 605 -6.94 -14.40 -5.22
C ALA A 605 -7.11 -13.11 -6.02
N GLN A 606 -7.26 -11.96 -5.37
CA GLN A 606 -7.40 -10.66 -6.06
C GLN A 606 -6.11 -10.27 -6.81
N ARG A 607 -4.94 -10.46 -6.19
CA ARG A 607 -3.64 -10.23 -6.83
C ARG A 607 -3.52 -11.06 -8.12
N LYS A 608 -3.89 -12.33 -8.05
CA LYS A 608 -3.90 -13.22 -9.20
C LYS A 608 -4.81 -12.73 -10.33
N GLU A 609 -5.97 -12.19 -9.99
CA GLU A 609 -6.90 -11.67 -11.00
C GLU A 609 -6.39 -10.37 -11.63
N ILE A 610 -5.62 -9.53 -10.93
CA ILE A 610 -4.94 -8.37 -11.53
C ILE A 610 -3.89 -8.83 -12.54
N ILE A 611 -3.09 -9.84 -12.21
CA ILE A 611 -2.16 -10.46 -13.15
C ILE A 611 -2.91 -10.96 -14.41
N ASN A 612 -4.04 -11.64 -14.22
CA ASN A 612 -4.87 -12.11 -15.32
C ASN A 612 -5.41 -10.95 -16.18
N LEU A 613 -5.79 -9.82 -15.60
CA LEU A 613 -6.20 -8.61 -16.34
C LEU A 613 -5.05 -8.07 -17.19
N ILE A 614 -3.82 -8.02 -16.66
CA ILE A 614 -2.63 -7.61 -17.43
C ILE A 614 -2.43 -8.54 -18.63
N LEU A 615 -2.44 -9.85 -18.40
CA LEU A 615 -2.23 -10.85 -19.44
C LEU A 615 -3.35 -10.84 -20.50
N LEU A 616 -4.61 -10.59 -20.13
CA LEU A 616 -5.72 -10.39 -21.05
C LEU A 616 -5.55 -9.09 -21.86
N ALA A 617 -5.18 -7.99 -21.23
CA ALA A 617 -4.97 -6.70 -21.88
C ALA A 617 -3.84 -6.78 -22.93
N GLN A 618 -2.75 -7.49 -22.66
CA GLN A 618 -1.69 -7.77 -23.63
C GLN A 618 -2.21 -8.52 -24.86
N LYS A 619 -3.18 -9.41 -24.69
CA LYS A 619 -3.90 -10.09 -25.79
C LYS A 619 -4.92 -9.20 -26.50
N GLY A 620 -5.16 -7.99 -26.00
CA GLY A 620 -6.14 -7.05 -26.54
C GLY A 620 -7.56 -7.31 -26.04
N ILE A 621 -7.73 -7.93 -24.88
CA ILE A 621 -9.01 -8.13 -24.21
C ILE A 621 -9.06 -7.26 -22.97
N PHE A 622 -10.08 -6.41 -22.87
CA PHE A 622 -10.26 -5.41 -21.86
C PHE A 622 -11.61 -5.58 -21.16
N ILE A 623 -11.61 -5.49 -19.84
CA ILE A 623 -12.84 -5.33 -19.06
C ILE A 623 -13.13 -3.82 -18.99
N THR A 624 -14.13 -3.39 -19.75
CA THR A 624 -14.38 -1.95 -19.97
C THR A 624 -15.43 -1.36 -19.06
N ASP A 625 -16.19 -2.23 -18.38
CA ASP A 625 -17.19 -1.80 -17.40
C ASP A 625 -17.43 -2.92 -16.39
N CYS A 626 -17.67 -2.51 -15.12
CA CYS A 626 -18.07 -3.41 -14.05
C CYS A 626 -18.96 -2.63 -13.08
N THR A 627 -20.24 -3.02 -12.99
CA THR A 627 -21.24 -2.36 -12.14
C THR A 627 -22.04 -3.36 -11.34
N GLU A 628 -22.56 -2.93 -10.20
CA GLU A 628 -23.54 -3.69 -9.42
C GLU A 628 -24.71 -2.78 -9.07
N MET A 629 -25.90 -3.14 -9.54
CA MET A 629 -27.16 -2.44 -9.28
C MET A 629 -28.31 -3.42 -9.25
N ASN A 630 -29.31 -3.21 -8.40
CA ASN A 630 -30.48 -4.09 -8.23
C ASN A 630 -30.09 -5.55 -7.96
N ALA A 631 -29.02 -5.74 -7.18
CA ALA A 631 -28.39 -7.05 -6.95
C ALA A 631 -28.01 -7.82 -8.24
N VAL A 632 -27.70 -7.12 -9.30
CA VAL A 632 -27.14 -7.68 -10.55
C VAL A 632 -25.76 -7.09 -10.77
N VAL A 633 -24.75 -7.96 -10.81
CA VAL A 633 -23.40 -7.59 -11.24
C VAL A 633 -23.35 -7.70 -12.77
N THR A 634 -22.91 -6.63 -13.41
CA THR A 634 -22.71 -6.56 -14.86
C THR A 634 -21.25 -6.32 -15.18
N LEU A 635 -20.69 -7.08 -16.10
CA LEU A 635 -19.32 -6.92 -16.57
C LEU A 635 -19.32 -6.88 -18.10
N THR A 636 -18.63 -5.90 -18.66
CA THR A 636 -18.43 -5.80 -20.11
C THR A 636 -16.98 -6.10 -20.46
N ALA A 637 -16.77 -7.07 -21.35
CA ALA A 637 -15.48 -7.40 -21.95
C ALA A 637 -15.44 -7.03 -23.43
N GLN A 638 -14.31 -6.51 -23.91
CA GLN A 638 -14.11 -6.15 -25.32
C GLN A 638 -12.79 -6.73 -25.85
N SER A 639 -12.80 -7.18 -27.12
CA SER A 639 -11.60 -7.59 -27.85
C SER A 639 -11.28 -6.56 -28.93
N THR A 640 -10.04 -6.05 -28.96
CA THR A 640 -9.54 -5.08 -29.95
C THR A 640 -8.72 -5.74 -31.05
N LYS A 641 -8.18 -6.94 -30.79
CA LYS A 641 -7.33 -7.69 -31.73
C LYS A 641 -8.02 -8.86 -32.40
N GLY A 642 -9.34 -9.04 -32.15
CA GLY A 642 -10.12 -10.16 -32.68
C GLY A 642 -9.87 -11.50 -31.99
N GLU A 643 -9.21 -11.44 -30.81
CA GLU A 643 -9.04 -12.60 -29.94
C GLU A 643 -10.40 -13.09 -29.43
N GLU A 644 -10.51 -14.40 -29.31
CA GLU A 644 -11.70 -15.07 -28.84
C GLU A 644 -11.91 -14.89 -27.36
N ILE A 645 -13.11 -14.46 -26.97
CA ILE A 645 -13.53 -14.38 -25.57
C ILE A 645 -14.41 -15.58 -25.25
N ILE A 646 -14.06 -16.31 -24.20
CA ILE A 646 -14.75 -17.52 -23.75
C ILE A 646 -15.36 -17.28 -22.38
N ASP A 647 -16.62 -17.66 -22.17
CA ASP A 647 -17.33 -17.54 -20.90
C ASP A 647 -17.06 -18.73 -19.94
N ALA A 648 -17.70 -18.68 -18.77
CA ALA A 648 -17.59 -19.73 -17.74
C ALA A 648 -18.05 -21.13 -18.23
N ASN A 649 -18.96 -21.18 -19.18
CA ASN A 649 -19.51 -22.42 -19.75
C ASN A 649 -18.72 -22.96 -20.94
N GLY A 650 -17.62 -22.27 -21.30
CA GLY A 650 -16.81 -22.63 -22.45
C GLY A 650 -17.40 -22.21 -23.79
N GLN A 651 -18.45 -21.35 -23.78
CA GLN A 651 -19.01 -20.82 -25.01
C GLN A 651 -18.12 -19.70 -25.52
N SER A 652 -17.70 -19.83 -26.76
CA SER A 652 -16.89 -18.88 -27.45
C SER A 652 -17.73 -17.81 -28.12
N SER A 653 -17.27 -16.57 -28.12
CA SER A 653 -17.86 -15.50 -28.88
C SER A 653 -16.80 -14.75 -29.67
N ASN A 654 -17.00 -14.66 -30.97
CA ASN A 654 -16.24 -13.79 -31.86
C ASN A 654 -16.79 -12.35 -31.83
N SER A 655 -17.65 -12.02 -30.87
CA SER A 655 -18.17 -10.68 -30.70
C SER A 655 -17.07 -9.77 -30.11
N GLN A 656 -16.92 -8.58 -30.67
CA GLN A 656 -15.97 -7.61 -30.20
C GLN A 656 -16.33 -7.06 -28.80
N LYS A 657 -17.61 -7.20 -28.40
CA LYS A 657 -18.13 -6.77 -27.11
C LYS A 657 -19.08 -7.80 -26.53
N ILE A 658 -18.85 -8.21 -25.31
CA ILE A 658 -19.69 -9.16 -24.57
C ILE A 658 -20.07 -8.55 -23.23
N VAL A 659 -21.34 -8.73 -22.85
CA VAL A 659 -21.86 -8.32 -21.54
C VAL A 659 -22.23 -9.59 -20.77
N TYR A 660 -21.66 -9.74 -19.60
CA TYR A 660 -21.94 -10.80 -18.65
C TYR A 660 -22.76 -10.25 -17.48
N THR A 661 -23.66 -11.05 -16.95
CA THR A 661 -24.45 -10.68 -15.77
C THR A 661 -24.50 -11.80 -14.75
N SER A 662 -24.46 -11.43 -13.46
CA SER A 662 -24.74 -12.36 -12.35
C SER A 662 -25.85 -11.79 -11.49
N ASP A 663 -26.98 -12.49 -11.41
CA ASP A 663 -28.13 -12.13 -10.60
C ASP A 663 -27.94 -12.68 -9.18
N LEU A 664 -27.61 -11.78 -8.24
CA LEU A 664 -27.29 -12.16 -6.87
C LEU A 664 -28.50 -12.66 -6.07
N TYR A 665 -29.71 -12.34 -6.49
CA TYR A 665 -30.91 -12.91 -5.89
C TYR A 665 -31.18 -14.36 -6.31
N LYS A 666 -30.66 -14.79 -7.45
CA LYS A 666 -30.94 -16.11 -8.03
C LYS A 666 -29.79 -17.08 -7.85
N ASN A 667 -28.68 -16.85 -8.51
CA ASN A 667 -27.59 -17.82 -8.62
C ASN A 667 -26.24 -17.31 -8.11
N ALA A 668 -25.99 -16.01 -8.10
CA ALA A 668 -24.75 -15.40 -7.64
C ALA A 668 -23.48 -16.13 -8.16
N GLU A 669 -23.42 -16.33 -9.49
CA GLU A 669 -22.29 -17.02 -10.12
C GLU A 669 -21.15 -16.03 -10.41
N ASN A 670 -19.91 -16.46 -10.15
CA ASN A 670 -18.74 -15.69 -10.53
C ASN A 670 -18.72 -15.49 -12.05
N ILE A 671 -18.33 -14.27 -12.47
CA ILE A 671 -18.19 -13.96 -13.89
C ILE A 671 -16.79 -14.34 -14.35
N VAL A 672 -16.69 -15.15 -15.38
CA VAL A 672 -15.42 -15.64 -15.91
C VAL A 672 -15.23 -15.17 -17.35
N VAL A 673 -14.07 -14.58 -17.62
CA VAL A 673 -13.60 -14.17 -18.95
C VAL A 673 -12.29 -14.89 -19.25
N LYS A 674 -12.23 -15.60 -20.37
CA LYS A 674 -11.04 -16.36 -20.78
C LYS A 674 -10.60 -16.02 -22.20
N SER A 675 -9.28 -16.13 -22.44
CA SER A 675 -8.70 -16.22 -23.78
C SER A 675 -7.47 -17.13 -23.75
N GLY A 676 -7.53 -18.23 -24.45
CA GLY A 676 -6.52 -19.28 -24.35
C GLY A 676 -6.41 -19.80 -22.92
N ASP A 677 -5.19 -19.79 -22.37
CA ASP A 677 -4.91 -20.27 -21.01
C ASP A 677 -5.12 -19.18 -19.93
N VAL A 678 -5.32 -17.92 -20.32
CA VAL A 678 -5.56 -16.83 -19.38
C VAL A 678 -7.03 -16.78 -18.99
N LYS A 679 -7.27 -16.72 -17.69
CA LYS A 679 -8.61 -16.71 -17.10
C LYS A 679 -8.69 -15.62 -16.03
N PHE A 680 -9.57 -14.64 -16.28
CA PHE A 680 -9.99 -13.67 -15.25
C PHE A 680 -11.30 -14.12 -14.61
N THR A 681 -11.41 -13.98 -13.30
CA THR A 681 -12.63 -14.30 -12.54
C THR A 681 -13.00 -13.09 -11.67
N LEU A 682 -14.13 -12.47 -11.96
CA LEU A 682 -14.74 -11.53 -11.02
C LEU A 682 -15.52 -12.35 -10.00
N TYR A 683 -15.02 -12.31 -8.75
CA TYR A 683 -15.70 -12.97 -7.64
C TYR A 683 -16.91 -12.14 -7.20
N VAL A 684 -18.05 -12.80 -6.99
CA VAL A 684 -19.22 -12.19 -6.40
C VAL A 684 -19.41 -12.73 -4.98
N ASP A 685 -19.95 -11.88 -4.09
CA ASP A 685 -19.99 -12.18 -2.64
C ASP A 685 -20.89 -13.36 -2.25
N GLY A 686 -21.67 -13.86 -3.18
CA GLY A 686 -22.65 -14.92 -2.96
C GLY A 686 -24.08 -14.43 -3.10
N ARG A 687 -25.01 -15.35 -2.86
CA ARG A 687 -26.42 -15.05 -2.99
C ARG A 687 -26.86 -14.03 -1.93
N CYS A 688 -27.55 -12.99 -2.36
CA CYS A 688 -28.13 -12.01 -1.48
C CYS A 688 -29.65 -12.23 -1.26
N GLU A 689 -30.15 -11.65 -0.18
CA GLU A 689 -31.57 -11.61 0.18
C GLU A 689 -31.99 -10.15 0.30
N LYS A 690 -33.15 -9.81 -0.28
CA LYS A 690 -33.75 -8.48 -0.11
C LYS A 690 -34.28 -8.33 1.29
N ILE A 691 -34.04 -7.16 1.89
CA ILE A 691 -34.48 -6.83 3.24
C ILE A 691 -35.67 -5.89 3.18
N GLU A 692 -36.72 -6.25 3.91
CA GLU A 692 -37.84 -5.35 4.18
C GLU A 692 -37.47 -4.40 5.34
N THR A 693 -37.31 -3.12 5.05
CA THR A 693 -36.77 -2.14 5.98
C THR A 693 -37.73 -1.68 7.08
N GLY A 694 -39.03 -1.95 6.93
CA GLY A 694 -40.02 -1.56 7.94
C GLY A 694 -40.18 -0.03 8.07
N GLU A 695 -40.50 0.44 9.28
CA GLU A 695 -40.64 1.87 9.56
C GLU A 695 -39.28 2.52 9.83
N PHE A 696 -39.17 3.77 9.39
CA PHE A 696 -37.98 4.60 9.61
C PHE A 696 -38.28 5.71 10.64
N SER A 697 -37.30 5.98 11.50
CA SER A 697 -37.23 7.23 12.22
C SER A 697 -36.42 8.26 11.40
N VAL A 698 -36.91 9.49 11.30
CA VAL A 698 -36.29 10.56 10.53
C VAL A 698 -36.08 11.79 11.38
N ASN A 699 -34.90 12.41 11.30
CA ASN A 699 -34.56 13.67 11.94
C ASN A 699 -34.20 14.70 10.90
N GLY A 700 -34.61 15.94 11.03
CA GLY A 700 -34.33 17.02 10.10
C GLY A 700 -35.05 16.91 8.75
N GLY A 701 -36.02 15.98 8.61
CA GLY A 701 -36.66 15.73 7.33
C GLY A 701 -37.95 14.94 7.44
N THR A 702 -38.43 14.41 6.33
CA THR A 702 -39.65 13.59 6.19
C THR A 702 -39.36 12.32 5.39
N CYS A 703 -40.18 11.30 5.59
CA CYS A 703 -40.14 10.04 4.87
C CYS A 703 -41.48 9.82 4.14
N SER A 704 -41.43 9.40 2.89
CA SER A 704 -42.65 9.07 2.11
C SER A 704 -42.36 7.95 1.12
N SER A 705 -43.42 7.19 0.75
CA SER A 705 -43.32 6.20 -0.32
C SER A 705 -43.43 6.90 -1.67
N LYS A 706 -42.62 6.49 -2.63
CA LYS A 706 -42.62 6.95 -4.01
C LYS A 706 -42.57 5.77 -4.97
N THR A 707 -42.86 6.04 -6.23
CA THR A 707 -42.68 5.05 -7.29
C THR A 707 -41.58 5.54 -8.23
N LEU A 708 -40.53 4.72 -8.38
CA LEU A 708 -39.44 4.94 -9.31
C LEU A 708 -39.39 3.76 -10.30
N ASN A 709 -39.53 4.02 -11.60
CA ASN A 709 -39.53 2.98 -12.64
C ASN A 709 -40.54 1.83 -12.45
N GLY A 710 -41.66 2.10 -11.76
CA GLY A 710 -42.70 1.12 -11.46
C GLY A 710 -42.54 0.38 -10.14
N GLU A 711 -41.46 0.58 -9.41
CA GLU A 711 -41.16 0.00 -8.10
C GLU A 711 -41.40 0.98 -6.98
N ASN A 712 -41.84 0.48 -5.83
CA ASN A 712 -42.01 1.30 -4.62
C ASN A 712 -40.63 1.52 -3.97
N VAL A 713 -40.28 2.79 -3.77
CA VAL A 713 -39.03 3.24 -3.13
C VAL A 713 -39.35 4.16 -1.96
N THR A 714 -38.40 4.31 -1.04
CA THR A 714 -38.57 5.22 0.10
C THR A 714 -37.83 6.54 -0.17
N GLU A 715 -38.58 7.65 -0.18
CA GLU A 715 -38.03 9.00 -0.26
C GLU A 715 -37.76 9.55 1.12
N PHE A 716 -36.58 10.08 1.33
CA PHE A 716 -36.20 10.92 2.47
C PHE A 716 -35.94 12.33 1.97
N SER A 717 -36.70 13.30 2.47
CA SER A 717 -36.55 14.72 2.10
C SER A 717 -36.11 15.53 3.30
N PHE A 718 -35.06 16.32 3.12
CA PHE A 718 -34.42 17.09 4.18
C PHE A 718 -34.46 18.58 3.85
N LYS A 719 -34.64 19.39 4.89
CA LYS A 719 -34.58 20.85 4.80
C LYS A 719 -33.33 21.32 5.52
N ASN A 720 -32.43 21.95 4.78
CA ASN A 720 -31.24 22.54 5.38
C ASN A 720 -31.61 23.91 5.96
N ASP A 721 -31.69 24.00 7.28
CA ASP A 721 -32.02 25.24 8.00
C ASP A 721 -30.83 26.18 8.22
N GLY A 722 -29.64 25.78 7.77
CA GLY A 722 -28.40 26.56 7.85
C GLY A 722 -27.82 26.68 9.27
N THR A 723 -28.33 25.92 10.24
CA THR A 723 -27.82 25.94 11.62
C THR A 723 -26.68 24.98 11.84
N ASN A 724 -25.79 25.26 12.80
CA ASN A 724 -24.71 24.38 13.22
C ASN A 724 -25.20 23.10 13.95
N GLU A 725 -26.48 23.05 14.31
CA GLU A 725 -27.11 21.90 14.97
C GLU A 725 -27.77 20.93 13.98
N TYR A 726 -27.66 21.19 12.68
CA TYR A 726 -28.27 20.39 11.64
C TYR A 726 -27.66 18.99 11.57
N ASP A 727 -28.41 17.97 12.01
CA ASP A 727 -28.01 16.53 11.99
C ASP A 727 -29.10 15.71 11.24
N PRO A 728 -29.13 15.80 9.89
CA PRO A 728 -30.12 15.11 9.09
C PRO A 728 -29.81 13.62 9.02
N PHE A 729 -30.78 12.77 9.40
CA PHE A 729 -30.63 11.33 9.28
C PHE A 729 -31.96 10.60 9.14
N PHE A 730 -31.88 9.39 8.62
CA PHE A 730 -32.89 8.37 8.81
C PHE A 730 -32.26 7.12 9.45
N ALA A 731 -33.04 6.36 10.18
CA ALA A 731 -32.58 5.17 10.86
C ALA A 731 -33.67 4.08 10.88
N PHE A 732 -33.26 2.85 10.85
CA PHE A 732 -34.11 1.68 11.05
C PHE A 732 -33.52 0.74 12.09
N ASP A 733 -34.42 0.01 12.77
CA ASP A 733 -34.10 -0.81 13.92
C ASP A 733 -33.71 -2.22 13.51
N CYS A 734 -32.45 -2.58 13.72
CA CYS A 734 -31.94 -3.92 13.48
C CYS A 734 -32.33 -4.94 14.54
N ASN A 735 -32.94 -4.53 15.68
CA ASN A 735 -33.43 -5.45 16.70
C ASN A 735 -34.55 -6.36 16.20
N LYS A 736 -35.25 -5.97 15.13
CA LYS A 736 -36.23 -6.80 14.44
C LYS A 736 -35.62 -7.86 13.53
N ASN A 737 -34.34 -8.15 13.65
CA ASN A 737 -33.58 -9.05 12.77
C ASN A 737 -33.67 -8.70 11.28
N ILE A 738 -33.84 -7.42 10.98
CA ILE A 738 -33.84 -6.91 9.60
C ILE A 738 -32.52 -7.22 8.93
N ILE A 739 -31.40 -6.90 9.61
CA ILE A 739 -30.06 -7.26 9.14
C ILE A 739 -29.52 -8.40 10.02
N PRO A 740 -29.29 -9.59 9.45
CA PRO A 740 -28.78 -10.72 10.22
C PRO A 740 -27.39 -10.43 10.81
N GLN A 741 -27.17 -10.85 12.05
CA GLN A 741 -25.89 -10.67 12.74
C GLN A 741 -24.70 -11.38 12.06
N ASN A 742 -24.98 -12.40 11.25
CA ASN A 742 -23.99 -13.16 10.46
C ASN A 742 -23.89 -12.70 9.01
N ALA A 743 -24.49 -11.56 8.65
CA ALA A 743 -24.35 -11.03 7.30
C ALA A 743 -22.86 -10.75 6.99
N LYS A 744 -22.38 -11.23 5.86
CA LYS A 744 -21.05 -10.96 5.35
C LYS A 744 -20.99 -9.59 4.70
N ARG A 745 -22.07 -9.17 4.08
CA ARG A 745 -22.21 -7.88 3.42
C ARG A 745 -23.64 -7.37 3.60
N VAL A 746 -23.78 -6.06 3.77
CA VAL A 746 -25.05 -5.33 3.66
C VAL A 746 -24.88 -4.26 2.61
N ALA A 747 -25.78 -4.19 1.65
CA ALA A 747 -25.76 -3.20 0.58
C ALA A 747 -27.02 -2.35 0.62
N PHE A 748 -26.84 -1.05 0.47
CA PHE A 748 -27.89 -0.03 0.41
C PHE A 748 -27.81 0.66 -0.93
N GLU A 749 -28.86 0.59 -1.72
CA GLU A 749 -28.91 1.23 -3.02
C GLU A 749 -29.69 2.54 -2.93
N PHE A 750 -29.07 3.61 -3.42
CA PHE A 750 -29.61 4.95 -3.38
C PHE A 750 -29.75 5.54 -4.77
N TYR A 751 -30.77 6.37 -4.94
CA TYR A 751 -30.90 7.26 -6.09
C TYR A 751 -31.04 8.71 -5.60
N ASN A 752 -30.23 9.60 -6.16
CA ASN A 752 -30.29 11.02 -5.89
C ASN A 752 -31.13 11.70 -6.97
N PRO A 753 -32.42 12.07 -6.71
CA PRO A 753 -33.29 12.70 -7.70
C PRO A 753 -33.02 14.20 -7.87
N THR A 754 -32.08 14.76 -7.13
CA THR A 754 -31.78 16.20 -7.17
C THR A 754 -30.62 16.49 -8.14
N ASN A 755 -30.33 17.75 -8.37
CA ASN A 755 -29.14 18.18 -9.11
C ASN A 755 -27.95 18.52 -8.20
N LYS A 756 -27.98 18.08 -6.95
CA LYS A 756 -26.98 18.38 -5.92
C LYS A 756 -26.11 17.15 -5.67
N THR A 757 -24.91 17.39 -5.22
CA THR A 757 -24.03 16.35 -4.70
C THR A 757 -24.40 16.05 -3.25
N LEU A 758 -24.66 14.79 -2.91
CA LEU A 758 -25.00 14.36 -1.57
C LEU A 758 -23.88 13.48 -0.99
N ARG A 759 -23.63 13.65 0.31
CA ARG A 759 -22.85 12.73 1.13
C ARG A 759 -23.78 11.89 1.99
N ILE A 760 -23.61 10.59 1.98
CA ILE A 760 -24.35 9.64 2.81
C ILE A 760 -23.36 8.91 3.72
N GLU A 761 -23.52 9.03 5.04
CA GLU A 761 -22.72 8.33 6.04
C GLU A 761 -23.50 7.19 6.67
N CYS A 762 -22.96 5.98 6.62
CA CYS A 762 -23.52 4.81 7.29
C CYS A 762 -22.94 4.68 8.71
N TRP A 763 -23.83 4.67 9.70
CA TRP A 763 -23.50 4.49 11.11
C TRP A 763 -24.20 3.25 11.65
N PHE A 764 -23.44 2.38 12.31
CA PHE A 764 -24.04 1.30 13.11
C PHE A 764 -24.26 1.77 14.53
N VAL A 765 -25.41 1.34 15.10
CA VAL A 765 -25.82 1.66 16.46
C VAL A 765 -25.74 0.40 17.31
N GLY A 766 -24.89 0.40 18.33
CA GLY A 766 -24.73 -0.69 19.27
C GLY A 766 -25.90 -0.80 20.25
N LYS A 767 -26.10 -1.96 20.87
CA LYS A 767 -27.13 -2.16 21.92
C LYS A 767 -26.94 -1.26 23.13
N ASP A 768 -25.76 -0.77 23.37
CA ASP A 768 -25.41 0.19 24.42
C ASP A 768 -25.64 1.66 24.01
N GLY A 769 -26.17 1.90 22.81
CA GLY A 769 -26.44 3.22 22.26
C GLY A 769 -25.22 3.91 21.67
N ARG A 770 -24.02 3.29 21.72
CA ARG A 770 -22.84 3.83 21.03
C ARG A 770 -23.02 3.72 19.53
N THR A 771 -22.55 4.74 18.81
CA THR A 771 -22.61 4.79 17.35
C THR A 771 -21.22 4.72 16.77
N LEU A 772 -21.08 4.04 15.65
CA LEU A 772 -19.84 3.95 14.88
C LEU A 772 -20.12 4.27 13.43
N SER A 773 -19.42 5.27 12.91
CA SER A 773 -19.37 5.51 11.48
C SER A 773 -18.57 4.39 10.81
N ILE A 774 -19.20 3.70 9.88
CA ILE A 774 -18.62 2.56 9.18
C ILE A 774 -18.02 3.03 7.86
N GLN A 775 -18.85 3.68 7.04
CA GLN A 775 -18.48 4.08 5.68
C GLN A 775 -19.32 5.27 5.26
N ASP A 776 -18.85 6.02 4.29
CA ASP A 776 -19.66 7.02 3.58
C ASP A 776 -19.53 6.84 2.06
N MET A 777 -20.38 7.52 1.33
CA MET A 777 -20.31 7.67 -0.10
C MET A 777 -20.72 9.07 -0.53
N VAL A 778 -20.30 9.47 -1.70
CA VAL A 778 -20.74 10.68 -2.40
C VAL A 778 -21.54 10.26 -3.62
N ILE A 779 -22.71 10.84 -3.80
CA ILE A 779 -23.61 10.56 -4.92
C ILE A 779 -23.95 11.86 -5.63
N GLU A 780 -23.66 11.88 -6.92
CA GLU A 780 -23.95 13.05 -7.77
C GLU A 780 -25.42 13.20 -8.10
N GLY A 781 -25.79 14.36 -8.64
CA GLY A 781 -27.19 14.60 -9.04
C GLY A 781 -27.64 13.66 -10.16
N ASN A 782 -28.85 13.08 -9.99
CA ASN A 782 -29.47 12.11 -10.88
C ASN A 782 -28.69 10.79 -11.05
N GLU A 783 -27.85 10.46 -10.08
CA GLU A 783 -27.08 9.22 -10.02
C GLU A 783 -27.79 8.17 -9.15
N SER A 784 -27.63 6.89 -9.52
CA SER A 784 -27.89 5.73 -8.64
C SER A 784 -26.55 5.16 -8.19
N LYS A 785 -26.43 4.86 -6.89
CA LYS A 785 -25.18 4.33 -6.33
C LYS A 785 -25.43 3.34 -5.20
N LEU A 786 -24.52 2.37 -5.06
CA LEU A 786 -24.55 1.32 -4.06
C LEU A 786 -23.55 1.61 -2.95
N LEU A 787 -24.02 1.65 -1.70
CA LEU A 787 -23.18 1.66 -0.51
C LEU A 787 -23.09 0.24 0.04
N SER A 788 -21.96 -0.41 -0.13
CA SER A 788 -21.70 -1.74 0.39
C SER A 788 -20.90 -1.67 1.68
N VAL A 789 -21.43 -2.28 2.74
CA VAL A 789 -20.76 -2.45 4.02
C VAL A 789 -20.41 -3.92 4.19
N TYR A 790 -19.15 -4.24 4.05
CA TYR A 790 -18.66 -5.58 4.29
C TYR A 790 -18.45 -5.79 5.78
N ARG A 791 -19.02 -6.86 6.31
CA ARG A 791 -18.63 -7.37 7.60
C ARG A 791 -17.40 -8.25 7.38
N LEU A 792 -16.26 -7.64 7.18
CA LEU A 792 -15.01 -8.35 7.20
C LEU A 792 -14.84 -8.93 8.60
N ASP A 793 -14.30 -10.14 8.73
CA ASP A 793 -14.00 -10.82 10.00
C ASP A 793 -13.07 -10.00 10.92
N VAL A 794 -12.61 -8.89 10.42
CA VAL A 794 -11.75 -7.88 11.01
C VAL A 794 -12.45 -6.99 12.05
N VAL A 795 -13.77 -6.94 12.08
CA VAL A 795 -14.46 -6.18 13.14
C VAL A 795 -14.33 -6.95 14.45
N LYS A 796 -13.11 -7.10 14.96
CA LYS A 796 -12.81 -7.53 16.34
C LYS A 796 -13.28 -6.50 17.38
N TRP A 797 -14.26 -5.68 17.05
CA TRP A 797 -14.83 -4.73 17.97
C TRP A 797 -15.77 -5.44 18.91
N SER A 798 -15.31 -5.68 20.11
CA SER A 798 -16.10 -6.26 21.19
C SER A 798 -17.40 -5.49 21.47
N SER A 799 -17.46 -4.22 21.08
CA SER A 799 -18.65 -3.35 21.24
C SER A 799 -19.67 -3.44 20.10
N LEU A 800 -19.28 -3.92 18.90
CA LEU A 800 -20.19 -4.04 17.75
C LEU A 800 -20.52 -5.48 17.35
N ARG A 801 -20.14 -6.47 18.11
CA ARG A 801 -20.58 -7.87 17.90
C ARG A 801 -22.10 -7.99 17.84
N THR A 802 -22.83 -7.00 18.39
CA THR A 802 -24.26 -6.88 18.30
C THR A 802 -24.65 -5.42 18.10
N PHE A 803 -25.09 -5.07 16.91
CA PHE A 803 -25.68 -3.76 16.63
C PHE A 803 -27.21 -3.83 16.77
N SER A 804 -27.81 -2.72 17.16
CA SER A 804 -29.26 -2.58 17.36
C SER A 804 -29.96 -1.80 16.25
N GLY A 805 -29.20 -1.05 15.45
CA GLY A 805 -29.72 -0.23 14.38
C GLY A 805 -28.72 0.22 13.38
N VAL A 806 -29.21 0.77 12.27
CA VAL A 806 -28.41 1.49 11.26
C VAL A 806 -28.97 2.90 11.16
N LYS A 807 -28.09 3.89 11.19
CA LYS A 807 -28.38 5.30 11.02
C LYS A 807 -27.65 5.79 9.78
N MET A 808 -28.36 6.38 8.84
CA MET A 808 -27.79 7.02 7.65
C MET A 808 -27.89 8.53 7.80
N LYS A 809 -26.78 9.21 7.92
CA LYS A 809 -26.72 10.66 7.87
C LYS A 809 -26.57 11.09 6.41
N VAL A 810 -27.35 12.07 6.00
CA VAL A 810 -27.37 12.56 4.62
C VAL A 810 -27.14 14.05 4.61
N TYR A 811 -26.18 14.52 3.82
CA TYR A 811 -25.84 15.94 3.72
C TYR A 811 -25.79 16.36 2.26
N SER A 812 -26.31 17.55 1.96
CA SER A 812 -26.05 18.21 0.69
C SER A 812 -24.73 18.99 0.74
N LEU A 813 -23.81 18.68 -0.15
CA LEU A 813 -22.53 19.39 -0.27
C LEU A 813 -22.69 20.75 -0.93
N ASP A 814 -23.80 20.96 -1.65
CA ASP A 814 -24.16 22.21 -2.33
C ASP A 814 -25.14 23.08 -1.53
N GLY A 815 -25.52 22.63 -0.31
CA GLY A 815 -26.47 23.31 0.55
C GLY A 815 -27.93 23.27 0.07
N GLY A 816 -28.85 23.93 0.80
CA GLY A 816 -30.28 23.99 0.53
C GLY A 816 -31.02 22.66 0.68
N ASP A 817 -32.32 22.64 0.37
CA ASP A 817 -33.18 21.47 0.50
C ASP A 817 -32.81 20.39 -0.52
N TYR A 818 -32.94 19.12 -0.14
CA TYR A 818 -32.58 17.96 -0.97
C TYR A 818 -33.40 16.73 -0.59
N SER A 819 -33.39 15.72 -1.45
CA SER A 819 -33.95 14.40 -1.15
C SER A 819 -33.07 13.29 -1.69
N VAL A 820 -33.25 12.09 -1.12
CA VAL A 820 -32.60 10.86 -1.57
C VAL A 820 -33.61 9.72 -1.51
N TYR A 821 -33.54 8.81 -2.47
CA TYR A 821 -34.36 7.59 -2.47
C TYR A 821 -33.52 6.41 -2.05
N LEU A 822 -33.99 5.64 -1.09
CA LEU A 822 -33.49 4.30 -0.79
C LEU A 822 -34.29 3.34 -1.67
N THR A 823 -33.63 2.73 -2.64
CA THR A 823 -34.26 1.91 -3.67
C THR A 823 -34.21 0.42 -3.32
N ASP A 824 -33.14 -0.03 -2.71
CA ASP A 824 -32.98 -1.41 -2.29
C ASP A 824 -32.10 -1.55 -1.04
N VAL A 825 -32.34 -2.60 -0.25
CA VAL A 825 -31.45 -3.07 0.82
C VAL A 825 -31.34 -4.58 0.71
N ASN A 826 -30.12 -5.06 0.58
CA ASN A 826 -29.88 -6.49 0.49
C ASN A 826 -28.70 -6.94 1.37
N VAL A 827 -28.68 -8.22 1.71
CA VAL A 827 -27.63 -8.83 2.53
C VAL A 827 -27.11 -10.10 1.88
N VAL A 828 -25.82 -10.32 2.04
CA VAL A 828 -25.15 -11.60 1.76
C VAL A 828 -24.82 -12.26 3.10
N ARG A 829 -25.14 -13.54 3.25
CA ARG A 829 -24.89 -14.32 4.48
C ARG A 829 -23.63 -15.17 4.41
#